data_a5f4e06794ec9020acb939903548722b
#
_entry.id   a5f4e06794ec9020acb939903548722b
#
_cell.length_a   1.000
_cell.length_b   1.000
_cell.length_c   1.000
_cell.angle_alpha   90.00
_cell.angle_beta   90.00
_cell.angle_gamma   90.00
#
_symmetry.space_group_name_H-M   'P 1'
#
loop_
_entity.id
_entity.type
_entity.pdbx_description
1 polymer ?
#
loop_
_entity_poly.entity_id
_entity_poly.type
_entity_poly.pdbx_seq_one_letter_code
_entity_poly.pdbx_strand_id
1 'polypeptide(L)'
;MTKFKYNRLLIVCIIIGLIAAIGVNIQRNSVEKANMTVDLAIDYEDMVKLVQLEGIPVEEVLSQAKQAGISSLAVYETTFEKLNKNGKAMAIAGSSVLENYYSGTLSDPAWRTLVQQGTIKADEVYVVGHDKQTYTEVKEDLFRRLGKERVNVLDLGNQEILAVKANYTELLKMNLGMPTDEMKAVNDAGFYVLARPSNYKNVTDDDINAVFDRLKDFKISEIVFSGSETLGGLHNTERTIELMKERDITLGMIEHVTQLQFYPQDGLYDIARGLDYKVARLYTIPKDEQPKLKMDVAVERWANTDEERNIRIDLMRIYEKPEGDMSLLATNMKYISDTKAKLESKGFTIGPASHFEPFFGNTILQVIMLLGICSACVLYISLVYPSLSNKKQYILLAICFVITAVPVLIGKGSTIRIMAALAAANVFPAIGMISQLDVIRRNRLIGKLKFGPLLLKAVKAIVCASVVSMMGAMFLSGILSDVEFFLEMSIFRGIKLTFVLPIILVAIAFMQRFDIFGDNLLTPPAFKEQAKRILNMTVSVKALVGFLIAMIVAVIFIGRSGHTAGVPVPGIELKIRAFLEQAFYARPRSKEIFIGHPAFIIMIMAWYRKWPAAIFFILSIVATIGQGSMVETFAHMRTPVFMSLMRGFDGALWGAVIGCVVMGALYLWQYIASSTDRSKSLNE
;
A
#
# COMPACT_ATOMS: atom_id res chain seq x y z
N MET A 1 4.93 -36.61 33.62
CA MET A 1 4.68 -35.30 33.00
C MET A 1 5.61 -35.09 31.84
N THR A 2 5.07 -34.92 30.65
CA THR A 2 5.85 -34.65 29.44
C THR A 2 6.56 -33.31 29.59
N LYS A 3 7.89 -33.33 29.64
CA LYS A 3 8.68 -32.11 29.66
C LYS A 3 8.85 -31.63 28.22
N PHE A 4 8.23 -30.49 27.86
CA PHE A 4 8.51 -29.83 26.60
C PHE A 4 9.94 -29.31 26.63
N LYS A 5 10.79 -29.81 25.74
CA LYS A 5 12.21 -29.47 25.68
C LYS A 5 12.46 -28.54 24.50
N TYR A 6 13.08 -27.41 24.79
CA TYR A 6 13.56 -26.48 23.78
C TYR A 6 14.96 -26.92 23.33
N ASN A 7 15.07 -27.34 22.07
CA ASN A 7 16.35 -27.80 21.52
C ASN A 7 17.30 -26.62 21.33
N ARG A 8 18.44 -26.66 22.02
CA ARG A 8 19.43 -25.57 22.06
C ARG A 8 20.02 -25.29 20.67
N LEU A 9 20.31 -26.34 19.87
CA LEU A 9 20.85 -26.16 18.51
C LEU A 9 19.88 -25.39 17.62
N LEU A 10 18.58 -25.74 17.65
CA LEU A 10 17.57 -25.02 16.89
C LEU A 10 17.48 -23.55 17.29
N ILE A 11 17.57 -23.27 18.60
CA ILE A 11 17.60 -21.87 19.10
C ILE A 11 18.84 -21.13 18.59
N VAL A 12 20.01 -21.75 18.59
CA VAL A 12 21.25 -21.16 18.05
C VAL A 12 21.08 -20.84 16.56
N CYS A 13 20.52 -21.76 15.77
CA CYS A 13 20.24 -21.51 14.35
C CYS A 13 19.24 -20.36 14.14
N ILE A 14 18.20 -20.25 15.00
CA ILE A 14 17.25 -19.14 14.97
C ILE A 14 17.98 -17.81 15.26
N ILE A 15 18.89 -17.78 16.26
CA ILE A 15 19.63 -16.57 16.61
C ILE A 15 20.57 -16.14 15.48
N ILE A 16 21.27 -17.09 14.85
CA ILE A 16 22.15 -16.81 13.70
C ILE A 16 21.33 -16.23 12.53
N GLY A 17 20.20 -16.86 12.22
CA GLY A 17 19.28 -16.36 11.19
C GLY A 17 18.72 -14.97 11.53
N LEU A 18 18.41 -14.70 12.81
CA LEU A 18 17.91 -13.41 13.27
C LEU A 18 18.95 -12.30 13.11
N ILE A 19 20.23 -12.58 13.41
CA ILE A 19 21.32 -11.61 13.20
C ILE A 19 21.40 -11.23 11.72
N ALA A 20 21.29 -12.21 10.80
CA ALA A 20 21.24 -11.95 9.36
C ALA A 20 20.00 -11.11 8.99
N ALA A 21 18.82 -11.44 9.53
CA ALA A 21 17.60 -10.71 9.29
C ALA A 21 17.67 -9.24 9.77
N ILE A 22 18.23 -9.01 10.94
CA ILE A 22 18.46 -7.65 11.47
C ILE A 22 19.44 -6.88 10.58
N GLY A 23 20.53 -7.51 10.13
CA GLY A 23 21.50 -6.88 9.23
C GLY A 23 20.85 -6.43 7.91
N VAL A 24 20.02 -7.27 7.30
CA VAL A 24 19.26 -6.91 6.08
C VAL A 24 18.26 -5.78 6.35
N ASN A 25 17.54 -5.82 7.48
CA ASN A 25 16.60 -4.75 7.83
C ASN A 25 17.27 -3.40 8.11
N ILE A 26 18.51 -3.39 8.61
CA ILE A 26 19.32 -2.16 8.77
C ILE A 26 19.68 -1.61 7.38
N GLN A 27 20.13 -2.44 6.45
CA GLN A 27 20.42 -2.03 5.08
C GLN A 27 19.16 -1.50 4.39
N ARG A 28 18.03 -2.20 4.50
CA ARG A 28 16.72 -1.75 4.02
C ARG A 28 16.36 -0.37 4.56
N ASN A 29 16.46 -0.15 5.86
CA ASN A 29 16.15 1.15 6.47
C ASN A 29 17.03 2.29 5.91
N SER A 30 18.28 2.01 5.54
CA SER A 30 19.16 3.00 4.92
C SER A 30 18.67 3.37 3.51
N VAL A 31 18.24 2.38 2.72
CA VAL A 31 17.67 2.61 1.38
C VAL A 31 16.35 3.38 1.48
N GLU A 32 15.48 3.03 2.44
CA GLU A 32 14.21 3.73 2.67
C GLU A 32 14.41 5.18 3.08
N LYS A 33 15.41 5.47 3.91
CA LYS A 33 15.74 6.83 4.35
C LYS A 33 16.41 7.70 3.28
N ALA A 34 17.00 7.11 2.25
CA ALA A 34 17.56 7.85 1.13
C ALA A 34 16.47 8.36 0.17
N ASN A 35 15.29 7.75 0.16
CA ASN A 35 14.18 8.07 -0.71
C ASN A 35 13.20 9.04 -0.02
N MET A 36 13.55 10.35 0.05
CA MET A 36 12.81 11.35 0.84
C MET A 36 12.40 12.61 0.06
N THR A 37 12.60 12.67 -1.25
CA THR A 37 12.15 13.80 -2.06
C THR A 37 10.80 13.50 -2.71
N VAL A 38 9.83 14.39 -2.51
CA VAL A 38 8.46 14.28 -3.01
C VAL A 38 8.24 15.35 -4.10
N ASP A 39 7.72 14.94 -5.24
CA ASP A 39 7.22 15.85 -6.26
C ASP A 39 5.76 16.24 -5.95
N LEU A 40 5.56 17.49 -5.57
CA LEU A 40 4.23 18.09 -5.49
C LEU A 40 3.84 18.56 -6.90
N ALA A 41 3.07 17.75 -7.59
CA ALA A 41 2.60 18.00 -8.93
C ALA A 41 1.13 18.40 -8.97
N ILE A 42 0.73 19.18 -9.97
CA ILE A 42 -0.66 19.53 -10.26
C ILE A 42 -0.86 19.59 -11.77
N ASP A 43 -2.08 19.33 -12.23
CA ASP A 43 -2.39 19.41 -13.67
C ASP A 43 -2.24 20.86 -14.16
N TYR A 44 -1.50 21.08 -15.26
CA TYR A 44 -1.38 22.42 -15.89
C TYR A 44 -2.74 22.99 -16.26
N GLU A 45 -3.67 22.15 -16.70
CA GLU A 45 -5.03 22.55 -17.01
C GLU A 45 -5.80 23.08 -15.79
N ASP A 46 -5.54 22.55 -14.60
CA ASP A 46 -6.13 23.04 -13.37
C ASP A 46 -5.62 24.45 -13.03
N MET A 47 -4.36 24.77 -13.33
CA MET A 47 -3.83 26.13 -13.18
C MET A 47 -4.47 27.09 -14.19
N VAL A 48 -4.61 26.67 -15.45
CA VAL A 48 -5.34 27.48 -16.48
C VAL A 48 -6.81 27.68 -16.09
N LYS A 49 -7.45 26.67 -15.49
CA LYS A 49 -8.81 26.81 -14.96
C LYS A 49 -8.92 27.87 -13.86
N LEU A 50 -7.96 27.93 -12.95
CA LEU A 50 -7.91 28.99 -11.90
C LEU A 50 -7.75 30.38 -12.52
N VAL A 51 -6.91 30.54 -13.55
CA VAL A 51 -6.77 31.77 -14.32
C VAL A 51 -8.13 32.24 -14.87
N GLN A 52 -8.88 31.31 -15.48
CA GLN A 52 -10.19 31.63 -16.07
C GLN A 52 -11.26 31.96 -15.02
N LEU A 53 -11.23 31.31 -13.86
CA LEU A 53 -12.21 31.52 -12.78
C LEU A 53 -11.96 32.81 -12.00
N GLU A 54 -10.70 33.16 -11.78
CA GLU A 54 -10.32 34.34 -10.99
C GLU A 54 -10.09 35.60 -11.88
N GLY A 55 -9.93 35.41 -13.20
CA GLY A 55 -9.69 36.52 -14.13
C GLY A 55 -8.33 37.21 -13.97
N ILE A 56 -7.33 36.47 -13.50
CA ILE A 56 -5.96 36.99 -13.24
C ILE A 56 -4.98 36.40 -14.25
N PRO A 57 -3.82 37.06 -14.50
CA PRO A 57 -2.81 36.58 -15.43
C PRO A 57 -2.26 35.19 -15.04
N VAL A 58 -1.95 34.38 -16.03
CA VAL A 58 -1.41 33.01 -15.82
C VAL A 58 -0.05 33.04 -15.09
N GLU A 59 0.76 34.03 -15.37
CA GLU A 59 2.08 34.23 -14.74
C GLU A 59 1.94 34.44 -13.23
N GLU A 60 0.89 35.14 -12.80
CA GLU A 60 0.62 35.38 -11.39
C GLU A 60 0.18 34.11 -10.68
N VAL A 61 -0.74 33.33 -11.26
CA VAL A 61 -1.18 32.04 -10.72
C VAL A 61 0.00 31.07 -10.60
N LEU A 62 0.82 30.96 -11.65
CA LEU A 62 2.00 30.10 -11.67
C LEU A 62 3.06 30.54 -10.65
N SER A 63 3.29 31.85 -10.51
CA SER A 63 4.21 32.41 -9.52
C SER A 63 3.78 32.05 -8.09
N GLN A 64 2.49 32.24 -7.78
CA GLN A 64 1.94 31.90 -6.46
C GLN A 64 2.00 30.37 -6.21
N ALA A 65 1.69 29.53 -7.21
CA ALA A 65 1.79 28.08 -7.10
C ALA A 65 3.24 27.62 -6.81
N LYS A 66 4.22 28.26 -7.46
CA LYS A 66 5.65 28.00 -7.20
C LYS A 66 6.05 28.36 -5.78
N GLN A 67 5.62 29.52 -5.28
CA GLN A 67 5.86 29.95 -3.91
C GLN A 67 5.17 29.04 -2.89
N ALA A 68 3.95 28.57 -3.19
CA ALA A 68 3.24 27.62 -2.35
C ALA A 68 3.92 26.25 -2.25
N GLY A 69 4.71 25.86 -3.27
CA GLY A 69 5.55 24.65 -3.20
C GLY A 69 5.36 23.63 -4.31
N ILE A 70 4.58 23.92 -5.34
CA ILE A 70 4.51 23.05 -6.52
C ILE A 70 5.90 22.96 -7.17
N SER A 71 6.35 21.75 -7.47
CA SER A 71 7.60 21.45 -8.14
C SER A 71 7.42 21.15 -9.63
N SER A 72 6.33 20.46 -9.97
CA SER A 72 6.06 20.01 -11.35
C SER A 72 4.62 20.30 -11.76
N LEU A 73 4.42 20.53 -13.07
CA LEU A 73 3.09 20.60 -13.67
C LEU A 73 2.89 19.44 -14.64
N ALA A 74 1.79 18.71 -14.46
CA ALA A 74 1.46 17.59 -15.32
C ALA A 74 0.88 18.11 -16.64
N VAL A 75 1.53 17.74 -17.74
CA VAL A 75 1.13 18.07 -19.10
C VAL A 75 0.69 16.81 -19.81
N TYR A 76 -0.52 16.82 -20.34
CA TYR A 76 -1.12 15.72 -21.10
C TYR A 76 -0.97 15.95 -22.59
N GLU A 77 -1.04 14.87 -23.36
CA GLU A 77 -1.22 15.01 -24.80
C GLU A 77 -2.44 15.86 -25.13
N THR A 78 -2.36 16.65 -26.18
CA THR A 78 -3.48 17.49 -26.60
C THR A 78 -4.57 16.68 -27.31
N THR A 79 -5.76 17.24 -27.42
CA THR A 79 -6.89 16.69 -28.20
C THR A 79 -7.53 17.80 -29.01
N PHE A 80 -8.28 17.47 -30.06
CA PHE A 80 -9.03 18.49 -30.81
C PHE A 80 -10.12 19.16 -29.96
N GLU A 81 -10.70 18.47 -29.00
CA GLU A 81 -11.64 19.08 -28.06
C GLU A 81 -10.99 20.24 -27.31
N LYS A 82 -9.75 20.05 -26.86
CA LYS A 82 -8.94 21.07 -26.20
C LYS A 82 -8.52 22.19 -27.16
N LEU A 83 -8.04 21.81 -28.36
CA LEU A 83 -7.59 22.78 -29.37
C LEU A 83 -8.74 23.64 -29.91
N ASN A 84 -9.92 23.07 -30.12
CA ASN A 84 -11.13 23.81 -30.50
C ASN A 84 -11.51 24.83 -29.40
N LYS A 85 -11.43 24.41 -28.12
CA LYS A 85 -11.78 25.26 -26.98
C LYS A 85 -10.83 26.44 -26.79
N ASN A 86 -9.54 26.25 -27.01
CA ASN A 86 -8.53 27.29 -26.85
C ASN A 86 -8.25 28.08 -28.15
N GLY A 87 -8.87 27.71 -29.26
CA GLY A 87 -8.78 28.43 -30.54
C GLY A 87 -7.46 28.26 -31.28
N LYS A 88 -6.57 27.33 -30.91
CA LYS A 88 -5.26 27.14 -31.56
C LYS A 88 -5.37 26.37 -32.87
N ALA A 89 -6.26 25.38 -32.93
CA ALA A 89 -6.63 24.66 -34.13
C ALA A 89 -8.07 24.19 -34.02
N MET A 90 -8.78 24.12 -35.12
CA MET A 90 -10.16 23.70 -35.16
C MET A 90 -10.35 22.46 -36.04
N ALA A 91 -10.99 21.45 -35.49
CA ALA A 91 -11.53 20.33 -36.26
C ALA A 91 -13.02 20.60 -36.56
N ILE A 92 -13.39 20.53 -37.83
CA ILE A 92 -14.73 20.85 -38.34
C ILE A 92 -15.25 19.64 -39.11
N ALA A 93 -16.47 19.18 -38.81
CA ALA A 93 -17.07 18.09 -39.55
C ALA A 93 -17.40 18.54 -41.00
N GLY A 94 -17.09 17.71 -41.98
CA GLY A 94 -17.41 18.02 -43.38
C GLY A 94 -18.88 18.20 -43.62
N SER A 95 -19.73 17.44 -42.93
CA SER A 95 -21.17 17.62 -42.93
C SER A 95 -21.63 19.04 -42.54
N SER A 96 -20.97 19.63 -41.51
CA SER A 96 -21.28 21.00 -41.07
C SER A 96 -20.81 22.05 -42.08
N VAL A 97 -19.68 21.81 -42.78
CA VAL A 97 -19.23 22.71 -43.86
C VAL A 97 -20.23 22.69 -45.01
N LEU A 98 -20.72 21.51 -45.43
CA LEU A 98 -21.70 21.36 -46.47
C LEU A 98 -23.06 21.96 -46.07
N GLU A 99 -23.50 21.76 -44.84
CA GLU A 99 -24.72 22.37 -44.29
C GLU A 99 -24.67 23.89 -44.37
N ASN A 100 -23.54 24.49 -43.93
CA ASN A 100 -23.33 25.94 -44.00
C ASN A 100 -23.29 26.45 -45.48
N TYR A 101 -22.78 25.66 -46.38
CA TYR A 101 -22.80 26.01 -47.82
C TYR A 101 -24.20 26.02 -48.38
N TYR A 102 -24.97 24.94 -48.17
CA TYR A 102 -26.33 24.81 -48.70
C TYR A 102 -27.30 25.77 -48.03
N SER A 103 -27.11 26.13 -46.76
CA SER A 103 -27.90 27.15 -46.07
C SER A 103 -27.51 28.59 -46.45
N GLY A 104 -26.43 28.79 -47.21
CA GLY A 104 -25.94 30.11 -47.58
C GLY A 104 -25.17 30.85 -46.50
N THR A 105 -24.90 30.22 -45.35
CA THR A 105 -24.20 30.83 -44.22
C THR A 105 -22.68 30.74 -44.31
N LEU A 106 -22.14 29.90 -45.21
CA LEU A 106 -20.70 29.81 -45.49
C LEU A 106 -20.21 31.05 -46.22
N SER A 107 -19.55 31.98 -45.50
CA SER A 107 -19.12 33.27 -46.05
C SER A 107 -17.79 33.21 -46.77
N ASP A 108 -16.87 32.33 -46.35
CA ASP A 108 -15.50 32.23 -46.87
C ASP A 108 -15.48 31.71 -48.32
N PRO A 109 -14.92 32.51 -49.30
CA PRO A 109 -14.88 32.13 -50.70
C PRO A 109 -14.02 30.88 -51.00
N ALA A 110 -12.92 30.67 -50.23
CA ALA A 110 -12.04 29.54 -50.43
C ALA A 110 -12.74 28.22 -50.06
N TRP A 111 -13.45 28.19 -48.97
CA TRP A 111 -14.27 27.04 -48.58
C TRP A 111 -15.39 26.76 -49.59
N ARG A 112 -16.04 27.82 -50.10
CA ARG A 112 -17.07 27.67 -51.15
C ARG A 112 -16.48 27.03 -52.41
N THR A 113 -15.30 27.44 -52.82
CA THR A 113 -14.58 26.88 -53.97
C THR A 113 -14.34 25.37 -53.80
N LEU A 114 -13.80 24.96 -52.64
CA LEU A 114 -13.57 23.55 -52.35
C LEU A 114 -14.87 22.71 -52.34
N VAL A 115 -15.97 23.28 -51.84
CA VAL A 115 -17.28 22.59 -51.90
C VAL A 115 -17.76 22.46 -53.34
N GLN A 116 -17.66 23.51 -54.16
CA GLN A 116 -18.02 23.48 -55.57
C GLN A 116 -17.23 22.50 -56.42
N GLN A 117 -15.95 22.30 -56.05
CA GLN A 117 -15.03 21.31 -56.65
C GLN A 117 -15.31 19.87 -56.20
N GLY A 118 -16.24 19.68 -55.23
CA GLY A 118 -16.52 18.35 -54.67
C GLY A 118 -15.41 17.80 -53.79
N THR A 119 -14.50 18.65 -53.34
CA THR A 119 -13.38 18.27 -52.49
C THR A 119 -13.80 18.00 -51.05
N ILE A 120 -14.83 18.73 -50.57
CA ILE A 120 -15.39 18.58 -49.24
C ILE A 120 -16.37 17.40 -49.19
N LYS A 121 -16.10 16.43 -48.30
CA LYS A 121 -16.92 15.24 -48.08
C LYS A 121 -17.55 15.27 -46.72
N ALA A 122 -18.80 14.80 -46.61
CA ALA A 122 -19.55 14.82 -45.37
C ALA A 122 -18.98 13.92 -44.27
N ASP A 123 -18.28 12.84 -44.63
CA ASP A 123 -17.70 11.83 -43.77
C ASP A 123 -16.23 12.08 -43.44
N GLU A 124 -15.66 13.21 -43.84
CA GLU A 124 -14.31 13.65 -43.49
C GLU A 124 -14.36 14.79 -42.46
N VAL A 125 -13.24 14.97 -41.75
CA VAL A 125 -13.03 16.07 -40.79
C VAL A 125 -11.95 17.00 -41.33
N TYR A 126 -12.20 18.29 -41.29
CA TYR A 126 -11.28 19.31 -41.78
C TYR A 126 -10.62 20.03 -40.59
N VAL A 127 -9.29 20.06 -40.57
CA VAL A 127 -8.49 20.69 -39.50
C VAL A 127 -7.88 21.98 -40.03
N VAL A 128 -8.18 23.06 -39.34
CA VAL A 128 -7.70 24.43 -39.60
C VAL A 128 -6.82 24.86 -38.43
N GLY A 129 -5.56 25.22 -38.70
CA GLY A 129 -4.66 25.76 -37.68
C GLY A 129 -4.71 27.29 -37.63
N HIS A 130 -4.80 27.83 -36.44
CA HIS A 130 -4.68 29.28 -36.21
C HIS A 130 -3.31 29.66 -35.69
N ASP A 131 -2.60 28.70 -35.04
CA ASP A 131 -1.20 28.80 -34.65
C ASP A 131 -0.34 27.88 -35.51
N LYS A 132 0.73 28.43 -36.11
CA LYS A 132 1.58 27.70 -37.03
C LYS A 132 2.32 26.53 -36.38
N GLN A 133 2.79 26.70 -35.15
CA GLN A 133 3.50 25.64 -34.42
C GLN A 133 2.53 24.51 -34.10
N THR A 134 1.41 24.82 -33.47
CA THR A 134 0.36 23.83 -33.16
C THR A 134 -0.13 23.08 -34.39
N TYR A 135 -0.33 23.80 -35.55
CA TYR A 135 -0.74 23.15 -36.78
C TYR A 135 0.31 22.15 -37.30
N THR A 136 1.61 22.52 -37.23
CA THR A 136 2.69 21.64 -37.67
C THR A 136 2.73 20.38 -36.80
N GLU A 137 2.68 20.53 -35.49
CA GLU A 137 2.66 19.42 -34.52
C GLU A 137 1.44 18.49 -34.74
N VAL A 138 0.27 19.06 -34.89
CA VAL A 138 -0.99 18.31 -35.16
C VAL A 138 -0.90 17.56 -36.49
N LYS A 139 -0.35 18.19 -37.54
CA LYS A 139 -0.14 17.55 -38.84
C LYS A 139 0.77 16.32 -38.73
N GLU A 140 1.89 16.44 -38.04
CA GLU A 140 2.83 15.35 -37.81
C GLU A 140 2.18 14.22 -36.99
N ASP A 141 1.47 14.56 -35.92
CA ASP A 141 0.81 13.59 -35.04
C ASP A 141 -0.31 12.84 -35.75
N LEU A 142 -1.10 13.50 -36.56
CA LEU A 142 -2.13 12.86 -37.40
C LEU A 142 -1.54 11.89 -38.41
N PHE A 143 -0.45 12.29 -39.09
CA PHE A 143 0.23 11.40 -40.03
C PHE A 143 0.82 10.16 -39.34
N ARG A 144 1.36 10.28 -38.14
CA ARG A 144 1.89 9.16 -37.36
C ARG A 144 0.78 8.23 -36.88
N ARG A 145 -0.28 8.79 -36.30
CA ARG A 145 -1.35 8.01 -35.62
C ARG A 145 -2.37 7.42 -36.58
N LEU A 146 -2.66 8.08 -37.70
CA LEU A 146 -3.68 7.64 -38.66
C LEU A 146 -3.09 7.10 -39.97
N GLY A 147 -1.83 7.42 -40.27
CA GLY A 147 -1.20 7.08 -41.56
C GLY A 147 -1.50 8.08 -42.67
N LYS A 148 -0.60 8.15 -43.64
CA LYS A 148 -0.68 9.08 -44.78
C LYS A 148 -1.89 8.88 -45.69
N GLU A 149 -2.48 7.69 -45.69
CA GLU A 149 -3.67 7.35 -46.51
C GLU A 149 -4.96 7.97 -45.98
N ARG A 150 -4.98 8.34 -44.70
CA ARG A 150 -6.18 8.91 -44.05
C ARG A 150 -6.11 10.42 -43.86
N VAL A 151 -4.93 11.04 -44.08
CA VAL A 151 -4.72 12.47 -43.88
C VAL A 151 -4.21 13.08 -45.17
N ASN A 152 -4.97 13.99 -45.76
CA ASN A 152 -4.63 14.73 -46.97
C ASN A 152 -4.44 16.20 -46.64
N VAL A 153 -3.42 16.84 -47.25
CA VAL A 153 -3.23 18.28 -47.17
C VAL A 153 -3.98 18.93 -48.29
N LEU A 154 -4.78 19.92 -48.01
CA LEU A 154 -5.53 20.74 -48.96
C LEU A 154 -5.07 22.19 -48.85
N ASP A 155 -5.01 22.87 -49.99
CA ASP A 155 -4.73 24.29 -50.06
C ASP A 155 -6.00 25.11 -50.04
N LEU A 156 -6.17 25.97 -49.03
CA LEU A 156 -7.28 26.90 -48.92
C LEU A 156 -6.96 28.26 -49.58
N GLY A 157 -5.82 28.37 -50.28
CA GLY A 157 -5.35 29.58 -50.98
C GLY A 157 -4.55 30.53 -50.10
N ASN A 158 -4.87 30.69 -48.86
CA ASN A 158 -4.14 31.49 -47.87
C ASN A 158 -3.44 30.64 -46.78
N GLN A 159 -3.86 29.39 -46.61
CA GLN A 159 -3.32 28.46 -45.64
C GLN A 159 -3.57 27.00 -46.04
N GLU A 160 -2.76 26.11 -45.55
CA GLU A 160 -2.98 24.67 -45.64
C GLU A 160 -3.99 24.23 -44.57
N ILE A 161 -4.86 23.28 -44.95
CA ILE A 161 -5.77 22.56 -44.03
C ILE A 161 -5.60 21.05 -44.20
N LEU A 162 -6.02 20.27 -43.21
CA LEU A 162 -5.97 18.81 -43.29
C LEU A 162 -7.37 18.25 -43.50
N ALA A 163 -7.54 17.36 -44.47
CA ALA A 163 -8.74 16.54 -44.64
C ALA A 163 -8.44 15.15 -44.03
N VAL A 164 -9.15 14.79 -43.01
CA VAL A 164 -8.93 13.57 -42.22
C VAL A 164 -10.11 12.62 -42.39
N LYS A 165 -9.84 11.41 -42.87
CA LYS A 165 -10.82 10.33 -42.94
C LYS A 165 -11.03 9.71 -41.57
N ALA A 166 -11.91 10.28 -40.76
CA ALA A 166 -12.18 9.85 -39.39
C ALA A 166 -13.61 10.24 -38.97
N ASN A 167 -14.13 9.52 -37.99
CA ASN A 167 -15.37 9.96 -37.31
C ASN A 167 -15.06 11.22 -36.49
N TYR A 168 -15.90 12.25 -36.64
CA TYR A 168 -15.68 13.55 -35.98
C TYR A 168 -15.62 13.43 -34.46
N THR A 169 -16.54 12.71 -33.83
CA THR A 169 -16.62 12.56 -32.37
C THR A 169 -15.40 11.81 -31.80
N GLU A 170 -14.96 10.78 -32.54
CA GLU A 170 -13.76 10.02 -32.13
C GLU A 170 -12.49 10.85 -32.30
N LEU A 171 -12.38 11.59 -33.42
CA LEU A 171 -11.23 12.45 -33.69
C LEU A 171 -11.09 13.57 -32.64
N LEU A 172 -12.21 14.15 -32.18
CA LEU A 172 -12.18 15.19 -31.15
C LEU A 172 -11.51 14.74 -29.87
N LYS A 173 -11.71 13.47 -29.48
CA LYS A 173 -11.21 12.88 -28.23
C LYS A 173 -9.89 12.14 -28.41
N MET A 174 -9.42 11.99 -29.64
CA MET A 174 -8.16 11.30 -29.89
C MET A 174 -6.98 12.09 -29.32
N ASN A 175 -6.16 11.42 -28.54
CA ASN A 175 -4.91 11.99 -28.08
C ASN A 175 -4.01 12.25 -29.29
N LEU A 176 -3.41 13.41 -29.33
CA LEU A 176 -2.35 13.83 -30.25
C LEU A 176 -1.01 13.79 -29.49
N GLY A 177 0.03 14.44 -29.96
CA GLY A 177 1.31 14.49 -29.26
C GLY A 177 1.30 15.45 -28.06
N MET A 178 2.43 15.47 -27.36
CA MET A 178 2.68 16.40 -26.26
C MET A 178 2.71 17.84 -26.77
N PRO A 179 1.98 18.79 -26.17
CA PRO A 179 1.93 20.19 -26.62
C PRO A 179 3.19 20.95 -26.20
N THR A 180 4.02 21.33 -27.17
CA THR A 180 5.30 22.03 -26.95
C THR A 180 5.11 23.38 -26.27
N ASP A 181 4.08 24.12 -26.63
CA ASP A 181 3.79 25.44 -26.06
C ASP A 181 3.41 25.39 -24.59
N GLU A 182 2.66 24.38 -24.16
CA GLU A 182 2.33 24.18 -22.74
C GLU A 182 3.57 23.76 -21.93
N MET A 183 4.35 22.81 -22.46
CA MET A 183 5.62 22.40 -21.81
C MET A 183 6.58 23.58 -21.70
N LYS A 184 6.64 24.43 -22.71
CA LYS A 184 7.45 25.66 -22.66
C LYS A 184 6.95 26.63 -21.59
N ALA A 185 5.65 26.90 -21.52
CA ALA A 185 5.06 27.77 -20.50
C ALA A 185 5.35 27.25 -19.08
N VAL A 186 5.29 25.93 -18.88
CA VAL A 186 5.65 25.28 -17.62
C VAL A 186 7.12 25.52 -17.25
N ASN A 187 8.05 25.27 -18.19
CA ASN A 187 9.48 25.44 -17.93
C ASN A 187 9.88 26.91 -17.78
N ASP A 188 9.29 27.81 -18.56
CA ASP A 188 9.56 29.26 -18.49
C ASP A 188 9.10 29.83 -17.12
N ALA A 189 8.02 29.26 -16.53
CA ALA A 189 7.59 29.57 -15.17
C ALA A 189 8.45 28.89 -14.07
N GLY A 190 9.47 28.13 -14.46
CA GLY A 190 10.45 27.51 -13.56
C GLY A 190 10.00 26.18 -12.94
N PHE A 191 8.96 25.54 -13.45
CA PHE A 191 8.55 24.20 -13.05
C PHE A 191 9.19 23.11 -13.88
N TYR A 192 9.19 21.89 -13.36
CA TYR A 192 9.41 20.70 -14.16
C TYR A 192 8.11 20.27 -14.85
N VAL A 193 8.25 19.57 -15.97
CA VAL A 193 7.12 18.94 -16.66
C VAL A 193 7.00 17.50 -16.18
N LEU A 194 5.86 17.12 -15.59
CA LEU A 194 5.46 15.74 -15.43
C LEU A 194 4.75 15.34 -16.72
N ALA A 195 5.45 14.59 -17.59
CA ALA A 195 4.93 14.29 -18.93
C ALA A 195 3.96 13.10 -18.90
N ARG A 196 2.80 13.25 -19.58
CA ARG A 196 1.72 12.25 -19.62
C ARG A 196 1.45 11.70 -21.04
N PRO A 197 2.45 11.10 -21.72
CA PRO A 197 2.24 10.53 -23.05
C PRO A 197 1.33 9.29 -23.00
N SER A 198 0.64 9.01 -24.11
CA SER A 198 -0.20 7.82 -24.30
C SER A 198 0.34 6.92 -25.42
N ASN A 199 -0.03 5.64 -25.36
CA ASN A 199 0.19 4.71 -26.45
C ASN A 199 -0.89 4.83 -27.54
N TYR A 200 -0.58 4.34 -28.74
CA TYR A 200 -1.53 4.23 -29.85
C TYR A 200 -1.21 2.98 -30.69
N LYS A 201 -2.07 2.66 -31.65
CA LYS A 201 -1.92 1.43 -32.43
C LYS A 201 -0.68 1.47 -33.34
N ASN A 202 0.00 0.33 -33.42
CA ASN A 202 1.15 0.12 -34.34
C ASN A 202 2.31 1.10 -34.12
N VAL A 203 2.59 1.47 -32.87
CA VAL A 203 3.73 2.33 -32.52
C VAL A 203 5.04 1.65 -32.91
N THR A 204 5.86 2.36 -33.67
CA THR A 204 7.20 1.96 -34.11
C THR A 204 8.27 2.65 -33.26
N ASP A 205 9.54 2.23 -33.40
CA ASP A 205 10.66 2.90 -32.76
C ASP A 205 10.78 4.37 -33.17
N ASP A 206 10.49 4.69 -34.45
CA ASP A 206 10.49 6.06 -34.94
C ASP A 206 9.40 6.91 -34.29
N ASP A 207 8.25 6.32 -34.00
CA ASP A 207 7.17 6.99 -33.28
C ASP A 207 7.56 7.27 -31.83
N ILE A 208 8.21 6.30 -31.16
CA ILE A 208 8.73 6.48 -29.81
C ILE A 208 9.81 7.56 -29.78
N ASN A 209 10.77 7.52 -30.75
CA ASN A 209 11.80 8.55 -30.91
C ASN A 209 11.17 9.94 -31.01
N ALA A 210 10.12 10.08 -31.82
CA ALA A 210 9.46 11.36 -32.02
C ALA A 210 8.80 11.92 -30.74
N VAL A 211 8.22 11.07 -29.89
CA VAL A 211 7.70 11.50 -28.60
C VAL A 211 8.84 12.05 -27.74
N PHE A 212 9.94 11.30 -27.64
CA PHE A 212 11.08 11.74 -26.82
C PHE A 212 11.80 12.95 -27.44
N ASP A 213 11.89 13.07 -28.78
CA ASP A 213 12.45 14.25 -29.43
C ASP A 213 11.66 15.51 -29.11
N ARG A 214 10.33 15.40 -28.96
CA ARG A 214 9.49 16.51 -28.53
C ARG A 214 9.73 16.90 -27.06
N LEU A 215 10.18 15.96 -26.22
CA LEU A 215 10.50 16.20 -24.80
C LEU A 215 11.94 16.69 -24.56
N LYS A 216 12.84 16.64 -25.57
CA LYS A 216 14.29 16.79 -25.37
C LYS A 216 14.75 18.13 -24.81
N ASP A 217 14.04 19.20 -25.15
CA ASP A 217 14.44 20.57 -24.81
C ASP A 217 13.80 21.05 -23.48
N PHE A 218 13.05 20.16 -22.80
CA PHE A 218 12.31 20.48 -21.58
C PHE A 218 12.87 19.77 -20.35
N LYS A 219 12.72 20.43 -19.20
CA LYS A 219 13.03 19.85 -17.90
C LYS A 219 11.88 18.92 -17.49
N ILE A 220 12.07 17.63 -17.71
CA ILE A 220 11.10 16.60 -17.33
C ILE A 220 11.47 16.09 -15.94
N SER A 221 10.49 16.04 -15.03
CA SER A 221 10.65 15.38 -13.73
C SER A 221 10.43 13.88 -13.87
N GLU A 222 9.26 13.48 -14.31
CA GLU A 222 8.87 12.08 -14.49
C GLU A 222 8.05 11.90 -15.77
N ILE A 223 8.01 10.65 -16.24
CA ILE A 223 7.00 10.21 -17.22
C ILE A 223 6.00 9.31 -16.52
N VAL A 224 4.72 9.65 -16.67
CA VAL A 224 3.58 8.88 -16.16
C VAL A 224 2.64 8.58 -17.32
N PHE A 225 2.65 7.37 -17.81
CA PHE A 225 1.87 7.01 -18.98
C PHE A 225 0.36 7.16 -18.76
N SER A 226 -0.36 7.58 -19.80
CA SER A 226 -1.83 7.71 -19.83
C SER A 226 -2.46 6.52 -20.53
N GLY A 227 -3.66 6.11 -20.09
CA GLY A 227 -4.39 4.99 -20.71
C GLY A 227 -4.02 3.63 -20.12
N SER A 228 -4.40 2.57 -20.82
CA SER A 228 -4.24 1.17 -20.39
C SER A 228 -2.92 0.53 -20.82
N GLU A 229 -2.09 1.23 -21.57
CA GLU A 229 -0.82 0.75 -22.11
C GLU A 229 0.26 1.83 -21.93
N THR A 230 1.49 1.41 -21.70
CA THR A 230 2.66 2.29 -21.75
C THR A 230 3.06 2.55 -23.19
N LEU A 231 3.83 3.60 -23.47
CA LEU A 231 4.33 3.87 -24.81
C LEU A 231 5.19 2.68 -25.31
N GLY A 232 4.82 2.13 -26.48
CA GLY A 232 5.35 0.88 -27.00
C GLY A 232 4.60 -0.37 -26.55
N GLY A 233 3.69 -0.28 -25.56
CA GLY A 233 2.84 -1.37 -25.10
C GLY A 233 3.60 -2.63 -24.72
N LEU A 234 3.10 -3.81 -25.17
CA LEU A 234 3.75 -5.11 -24.92
C LEU A 234 4.87 -5.46 -25.92
N HIS A 235 4.99 -4.72 -27.03
CA HIS A 235 5.80 -5.17 -28.18
C HIS A 235 7.07 -4.35 -28.38
N ASN A 236 7.15 -3.14 -27.86
CA ASN A 236 8.21 -2.19 -28.19
C ASN A 236 8.69 -1.37 -26.97
N THR A 237 8.57 -1.92 -25.77
CA THR A 237 8.98 -1.26 -24.54
C THR A 237 10.50 -1.02 -24.45
N GLU A 238 11.30 -1.83 -25.16
CA GLU A 238 12.76 -1.74 -25.13
C GLU A 238 13.25 -0.35 -25.56
N ARG A 239 12.68 0.20 -26.65
CA ARG A 239 13.06 1.53 -27.12
C ARG A 239 12.68 2.65 -26.14
N THR A 240 11.51 2.54 -25.51
CA THR A 240 11.08 3.45 -24.44
C THR A 240 12.03 3.40 -23.25
N ILE A 241 12.46 2.21 -22.83
CA ILE A 241 13.44 2.00 -21.75
C ILE A 241 14.77 2.67 -22.08
N GLU A 242 15.30 2.44 -23.27
CA GLU A 242 16.57 3.05 -23.74
C GLU A 242 16.52 4.58 -23.63
N LEU A 243 15.49 5.21 -24.20
CA LEU A 243 15.36 6.66 -24.22
C LEU A 243 15.12 7.27 -22.83
N MET A 244 14.40 6.57 -21.96
CA MET A 244 14.25 7.00 -20.57
C MET A 244 15.57 6.91 -19.80
N LYS A 245 16.38 5.85 -20.03
CA LYS A 245 17.72 5.72 -19.44
C LYS A 245 18.68 6.80 -19.94
N GLU A 246 18.74 7.02 -21.26
CA GLU A 246 19.59 8.04 -21.87
C GLU A 246 19.35 9.45 -21.31
N ARG A 247 18.11 9.73 -20.93
CA ARG A 247 17.69 11.05 -20.42
C ARG A 247 17.52 11.09 -18.90
N ASP A 248 17.87 10.02 -18.22
CA ASP A 248 17.78 9.89 -16.76
C ASP A 248 16.39 10.17 -16.18
N ILE A 249 15.32 9.83 -16.91
CA ILE A 249 13.93 10.12 -16.55
C ILE A 249 13.38 9.04 -15.61
N THR A 250 12.73 9.45 -14.52
CA THR A 250 12.04 8.57 -13.56
C THR A 250 10.66 8.16 -14.10
N LEU A 251 10.29 6.87 -13.92
CA LEU A 251 8.97 6.36 -14.23
C LEU A 251 8.03 6.61 -13.05
N GLY A 252 6.95 7.34 -13.28
CA GLY A 252 5.87 7.47 -12.31
C GLY A 252 4.83 6.36 -12.49
N MET A 253 4.52 5.62 -11.42
CA MET A 253 3.55 4.53 -11.44
C MET A 253 2.34 4.87 -10.55
N ILE A 254 1.15 4.92 -11.14
CA ILE A 254 -0.08 5.33 -10.46
C ILE A 254 -0.55 4.22 -9.52
N GLU A 255 -0.70 4.51 -8.22
CA GLU A 255 -1.26 3.58 -7.26
C GLU A 255 -2.73 3.27 -7.60
N HIS A 256 -3.09 1.97 -7.56
CA HIS A 256 -4.46 1.55 -7.80
C HIS A 256 -5.41 2.03 -6.66
N VAL A 257 -6.67 2.31 -7.00
CA VAL A 257 -7.68 2.79 -6.03
C VAL A 257 -7.91 1.86 -4.84
N THR A 258 -7.61 0.57 -4.98
CA THR A 258 -7.64 -0.40 -3.87
C THR A 258 -6.42 -0.31 -2.97
N GLN A 259 -5.48 0.59 -3.25
CA GLN A 259 -4.19 0.75 -2.59
C GLN A 259 -3.31 -0.52 -2.65
N LEU A 260 -3.60 -1.42 -3.59
CA LEU A 260 -2.79 -2.61 -3.91
C LEU A 260 -2.17 -2.43 -5.28
N GLN A 261 -0.86 -2.55 -5.35
CA GLN A 261 -0.12 -2.46 -6.60
C GLN A 261 -0.41 -1.15 -7.36
N PHE A 262 -0.41 -1.22 -8.69
CA PHE A 262 -0.55 -0.07 -9.57
C PHE A 262 -1.76 -0.21 -10.48
N TYR A 263 -2.18 0.90 -11.07
CA TYR A 263 -3.18 0.89 -12.12
C TYR A 263 -2.67 0.00 -13.27
N PRO A 264 -3.47 -0.95 -13.76
CA PRO A 264 -3.01 -1.88 -14.79
C PRO A 264 -2.70 -1.14 -16.09
N GLN A 265 -1.46 -1.24 -16.55
CA GLN A 265 -1.00 -0.75 -17.85
C GLN A 265 -0.08 -1.81 -18.45
N ASP A 266 -0.34 -2.21 -19.68
CA ASP A 266 0.49 -3.18 -20.39
C ASP A 266 1.90 -2.61 -20.62
N GLY A 267 2.93 -3.41 -20.36
CA GLY A 267 4.34 -3.02 -20.44
C GLY A 267 4.89 -2.26 -19.23
N LEU A 268 4.05 -1.82 -18.27
CA LEU A 268 4.49 -0.98 -17.13
C LEU A 268 5.59 -1.63 -16.29
N TYR A 269 5.42 -2.91 -15.93
CA TYR A 269 6.39 -3.61 -15.10
C TYR A 269 7.67 -3.98 -15.86
N ASP A 270 7.59 -4.14 -17.18
CA ASP A 270 8.77 -4.40 -18.02
C ASP A 270 9.61 -3.15 -18.13
N ILE A 271 9.00 -1.99 -18.32
CA ILE A 271 9.70 -0.69 -18.29
C ILE A 271 10.32 -0.47 -16.90
N ALA A 272 9.58 -0.69 -15.81
CA ALA A 272 10.09 -0.52 -14.46
C ALA A 272 11.34 -1.38 -14.19
N ARG A 273 11.32 -2.65 -14.59
CA ARG A 273 12.49 -3.54 -14.50
C ARG A 273 13.62 -3.12 -15.42
N GLY A 274 13.28 -2.74 -16.65
CA GLY A 274 14.24 -2.26 -17.62
C GLY A 274 14.96 -0.99 -17.16
N LEU A 275 14.32 -0.13 -16.39
CA LEU A 275 14.91 1.08 -15.79
C LEU A 275 15.67 0.82 -14.48
N ASP A 276 15.98 -0.45 -14.17
CA ASP A 276 16.62 -0.83 -12.91
C ASP A 276 15.87 -0.29 -11.68
N TYR A 277 14.53 -0.28 -11.76
CA TYR A 277 13.60 0.22 -10.74
C TYR A 277 13.73 1.72 -10.41
N LYS A 278 14.17 2.54 -11.35
CA LYS A 278 14.07 4.00 -11.26
C LYS A 278 12.61 4.43 -11.38
N VAL A 279 11.86 4.19 -10.31
CA VAL A 279 10.40 4.30 -10.25
C VAL A 279 9.99 5.09 -9.02
N ALA A 280 9.06 6.02 -9.20
CA ALA A 280 8.36 6.73 -8.13
C ALA A 280 6.87 6.32 -8.11
N ARG A 281 6.33 6.08 -6.91
CA ARG A 281 4.90 5.81 -6.74
C ARG A 281 4.13 7.11 -6.77
N LEU A 282 3.08 7.17 -7.58
CA LEU A 282 2.19 8.31 -7.71
C LEU A 282 0.85 8.04 -7.02
N TYR A 283 0.40 8.99 -6.23
CA TYR A 283 -0.93 9.00 -5.65
C TYR A 283 -1.70 10.27 -6.03
N THR A 284 -2.99 10.16 -6.14
CA THR A 284 -3.92 11.28 -6.27
C THR A 284 -5.17 11.00 -5.43
N ILE A 285 -5.70 12.01 -4.76
CA ILE A 285 -6.99 11.88 -4.07
C ILE A 285 -8.08 11.78 -5.15
N PRO A 286 -8.98 10.78 -5.10
CA PRO A 286 -10.03 10.61 -6.10
C PRO A 286 -10.89 11.88 -6.26
N LYS A 287 -11.22 12.21 -7.52
CA LYS A 287 -11.96 13.44 -7.87
C LYS A 287 -13.32 13.57 -7.17
N ASP A 288 -13.98 12.45 -6.94
CA ASP A 288 -15.28 12.40 -6.26
C ASP A 288 -15.17 12.43 -4.73
N GLU A 289 -13.98 12.21 -4.20
CA GLU A 289 -13.70 12.19 -2.75
C GLU A 289 -13.19 13.54 -2.25
N GLN A 290 -12.28 14.20 -2.98
CA GLN A 290 -11.63 15.44 -2.55
C GLN A 290 -12.63 16.54 -2.15
N PRO A 291 -13.72 16.83 -2.87
CA PRO A 291 -14.67 17.88 -2.47
C PRO A 291 -15.40 17.60 -1.15
N LYS A 292 -15.37 16.35 -0.67
CA LYS A 292 -15.98 15.92 0.59
C LYS A 292 -15.03 15.98 1.76
N LEU A 293 -13.74 16.18 1.51
CA LEU A 293 -12.70 16.27 2.52
C LEU A 293 -12.51 17.71 2.96
N LYS A 294 -12.37 17.91 4.27
CA LYS A 294 -11.84 19.16 4.81
C LYS A 294 -10.38 19.28 4.41
N MET A 295 -9.90 20.51 4.24
CA MET A 295 -8.53 20.76 3.80
C MET A 295 -7.49 20.14 4.76
N ASP A 296 -7.67 20.28 6.06
CA ASP A 296 -6.80 19.69 7.08
C ASP A 296 -6.70 18.17 6.97
N VAL A 297 -7.82 17.50 6.69
CA VAL A 297 -7.85 16.04 6.48
C VAL A 297 -7.14 15.64 5.19
N ALA A 298 -7.26 16.44 4.13
CA ALA A 298 -6.56 16.19 2.87
C ALA A 298 -5.05 16.37 3.03
N VAL A 299 -4.59 17.42 3.72
CA VAL A 299 -3.18 17.68 4.06
C VAL A 299 -2.58 16.52 4.86
N GLU A 300 -3.27 16.05 5.91
CA GLU A 300 -2.82 14.89 6.69
C GLU A 300 -2.77 13.62 5.83
N ARG A 301 -3.70 13.44 4.90
CA ARG A 301 -3.73 12.28 4.02
C ARG A 301 -2.49 12.23 3.11
N TRP A 302 -2.07 13.34 2.50
CA TRP A 302 -0.86 13.41 1.69
C TRP A 302 0.35 12.94 2.50
N ALA A 303 0.60 13.60 3.63
CA ALA A 303 1.75 13.28 4.46
C ALA A 303 1.76 11.82 4.97
N ASN A 304 0.59 11.27 5.30
CA ASN A 304 0.48 9.87 5.72
C ASN A 304 0.69 8.89 4.57
N THR A 305 0.28 9.23 3.34
CA THR A 305 0.52 8.37 2.18
C THR A 305 2.00 8.30 1.82
N ASP A 306 2.71 9.42 1.89
CA ASP A 306 4.14 9.47 1.63
C ASP A 306 4.95 8.69 2.65
N GLU A 307 4.57 8.82 3.91
CA GLU A 307 5.25 8.14 5.00
C GLU A 307 4.94 6.63 5.07
N GLU A 308 3.66 6.25 4.94
CA GLU A 308 3.22 4.85 5.11
C GLU A 308 3.31 4.01 3.84
N ARG A 309 3.19 4.64 2.66
CA ARG A 309 3.08 3.93 1.37
C ARG A 309 4.21 4.23 0.40
N ASN A 310 5.21 4.99 0.83
CA ASN A 310 6.33 5.43 -0.02
C ASN A 310 5.87 6.12 -1.32
N ILE A 311 4.83 6.94 -1.25
CA ILE A 311 4.45 7.81 -2.35
C ILE A 311 5.53 8.89 -2.49
N ARG A 312 5.90 9.23 -3.73
CA ARG A 312 6.90 10.25 -4.04
C ARG A 312 6.44 11.22 -5.12
N ILE A 313 5.29 10.97 -5.71
CA ILE A 313 4.62 11.90 -6.62
C ILE A 313 3.21 12.12 -6.10
N ASP A 314 2.93 13.32 -5.62
CA ASP A 314 1.62 13.76 -5.19
C ASP A 314 0.96 14.55 -6.32
N LEU A 315 0.12 13.88 -7.12
CA LEU A 315 -0.65 14.57 -8.15
C LEU A 315 -1.89 15.19 -7.51
N MET A 316 -1.72 16.43 -7.04
CA MET A 316 -2.75 17.20 -6.37
C MET A 316 -3.82 17.68 -7.36
N ARG A 317 -5.01 17.97 -6.85
CA ARG A 317 -6.11 18.59 -7.58
C ARG A 317 -6.53 19.86 -6.89
N ILE A 318 -7.01 20.84 -7.64
CA ILE A 318 -7.57 22.05 -7.07
C ILE A 318 -8.90 21.80 -6.36
N TYR A 319 -9.17 22.57 -5.30
CA TYR A 319 -10.53 22.74 -4.79
C TYR A 319 -11.27 23.68 -5.74
N GLU A 320 -12.51 23.33 -6.08
CA GLU A 320 -13.37 24.10 -6.99
C GLU A 320 -14.25 25.13 -6.26
N LYS A 321 -14.18 25.15 -4.91
CA LYS A 321 -14.92 26.08 -4.05
C LYS A 321 -13.97 26.73 -3.06
N PRO A 322 -14.12 28.04 -2.81
CA PRO A 322 -13.32 28.73 -1.81
C PRO A 322 -13.63 28.23 -0.39
N GLU A 323 -12.64 28.31 0.50
CA GLU A 323 -12.79 28.00 1.93
C GLU A 323 -12.99 29.28 2.75
N GLY A 324 -14.12 29.40 3.42
CA GLY A 324 -14.46 30.60 4.20
C GLY A 324 -14.52 31.86 3.35
N ASP A 325 -13.84 32.91 3.78
CA ASP A 325 -13.81 34.24 3.11
C ASP A 325 -12.62 34.38 2.12
N MET A 326 -11.86 33.32 1.88
CA MET A 326 -10.73 33.35 0.96
C MET A 326 -11.19 33.31 -0.50
N SER A 327 -10.38 33.86 -1.43
CA SER A 327 -10.57 33.60 -2.86
C SER A 327 -10.28 32.13 -3.18
N LEU A 328 -10.72 31.67 -4.35
CA LEU A 328 -10.46 30.30 -4.80
C LEU A 328 -8.95 30.04 -4.98
N LEU A 329 -8.22 31.03 -5.51
CA LEU A 329 -6.77 30.97 -5.63
C LEU A 329 -6.11 30.87 -4.25
N ALA A 330 -6.46 31.77 -3.32
CA ALA A 330 -5.90 31.76 -1.97
C ALA A 330 -6.18 30.42 -1.23
N THR A 331 -7.38 29.86 -1.42
CA THR A 331 -7.74 28.54 -0.89
C THR A 331 -6.79 27.45 -1.40
N ASN A 332 -6.53 27.42 -2.72
CA ASN A 332 -5.67 26.41 -3.32
C ASN A 332 -4.19 26.63 -2.95
N MET A 333 -3.70 27.87 -2.91
CA MET A 333 -2.34 28.16 -2.50
C MET A 333 -2.10 27.79 -1.03
N LYS A 334 -3.07 28.02 -0.16
CA LYS A 334 -3.03 27.58 1.24
C LYS A 334 -2.97 26.06 1.33
N TYR A 335 -3.83 25.34 0.60
CA TYR A 335 -3.83 23.89 0.57
C TYR A 335 -2.47 23.30 0.18
N ILE A 336 -1.85 23.82 -0.86
CA ILE A 336 -0.53 23.41 -1.33
C ILE A 336 0.54 23.72 -0.27
N SER A 337 0.54 24.94 0.25
CA SER A 337 1.50 25.40 1.26
C SER A 337 1.41 24.60 2.55
N ASP A 338 0.19 24.32 3.03
CA ASP A 338 -0.03 23.50 4.24
C ASP A 338 0.44 22.04 4.00
N THR A 339 0.23 21.50 2.80
CA THR A 339 0.73 20.17 2.42
C THR A 339 2.25 20.14 2.43
N LYS A 340 2.91 21.12 1.77
CA LYS A 340 4.37 21.25 1.79
C LYS A 340 4.91 21.32 3.22
N ALA A 341 4.37 22.24 4.03
CA ALA A 341 4.82 22.42 5.41
C ALA A 341 4.67 21.13 6.24
N LYS A 342 3.58 20.38 6.01
CA LYS A 342 3.37 19.10 6.68
C LYS A 342 4.39 18.05 6.26
N LEU A 343 4.70 17.94 4.97
CA LEU A 343 5.72 17.03 4.44
C LEU A 343 7.11 17.38 4.99
N GLU A 344 7.50 18.66 4.94
CA GLU A 344 8.77 19.15 5.47
C GLU A 344 8.89 18.87 6.98
N SER A 345 7.79 19.00 7.74
CA SER A 345 7.76 18.65 9.17
C SER A 345 8.02 17.19 9.46
N LYS A 346 7.76 16.30 8.49
CA LYS A 346 8.06 14.86 8.53
C LYS A 346 9.43 14.52 7.94
N GLY A 347 10.20 15.51 7.50
CA GLY A 347 11.56 15.36 6.99
C GLY A 347 11.66 15.12 5.48
N PHE A 348 10.57 15.26 4.74
CA PHE A 348 10.60 15.23 3.28
C PHE A 348 11.15 16.53 2.70
N THR A 349 11.74 16.43 1.51
CA THR A 349 12.12 17.57 0.69
C THR A 349 11.22 17.65 -0.54
N ILE A 350 10.97 18.86 -1.05
CA ILE A 350 10.12 19.04 -2.23
C ILE A 350 10.98 19.27 -3.47
N GLY A 351 10.71 18.52 -4.52
CA GLY A 351 11.44 18.56 -5.81
C GLY A 351 11.08 17.35 -6.67
N PRO A 352 11.75 17.13 -7.80
CA PRO A 352 11.56 15.91 -8.60
C PRO A 352 11.66 14.66 -7.73
N ALA A 353 10.78 13.69 -7.98
CA ALA A 353 10.61 12.54 -7.11
C ALA A 353 11.88 11.71 -6.98
N SER A 354 12.29 11.41 -5.76
CA SER A 354 13.32 10.41 -5.53
C SER A 354 12.78 9.00 -5.75
N HIS A 355 13.67 8.05 -5.94
CA HIS A 355 13.35 6.64 -6.14
C HIS A 355 14.24 5.77 -5.25
N PHE A 356 13.87 4.51 -5.09
CA PHE A 356 14.75 3.57 -4.39
C PHE A 356 15.96 3.21 -5.25
N GLU A 357 17.12 3.24 -4.65
CA GLU A 357 18.28 2.55 -5.22
C GLU A 357 17.96 1.06 -5.38
N PRO A 358 18.40 0.41 -6.47
CA PRO A 358 18.21 -1.02 -6.67
C PRO A 358 18.74 -1.81 -5.47
N PHE A 359 17.84 -2.43 -4.75
CA PHE A 359 18.15 -3.21 -3.55
C PHE A 359 17.63 -4.63 -3.69
N PHE A 360 18.54 -5.59 -3.63
CA PHE A 360 18.22 -7.01 -3.63
C PHE A 360 18.91 -7.68 -2.46
N GLY A 361 18.17 -8.46 -1.69
CA GLY A 361 18.72 -9.16 -0.54
C GLY A 361 19.87 -10.09 -0.94
N ASN A 362 21.00 -10.03 -0.20
CA ASN A 362 22.13 -10.92 -0.43
C ASN A 362 21.71 -12.40 -0.26
N THR A 363 21.98 -13.21 -1.28
CA THR A 363 21.57 -14.63 -1.34
C THR A 363 22.11 -15.43 -0.13
N ILE A 364 23.34 -15.18 0.31
CA ILE A 364 23.92 -15.88 1.47
C ILE A 364 23.15 -15.54 2.74
N LEU A 365 22.82 -14.25 2.96
CA LEU A 365 22.02 -13.83 4.11
C LEU A 365 20.61 -14.42 4.04
N GLN A 366 20.01 -14.52 2.84
CA GLN A 366 18.71 -15.19 2.65
C GLN A 366 18.78 -16.66 3.06
N VAL A 367 19.82 -17.39 2.67
CA VAL A 367 20.02 -18.80 3.05
C VAL A 367 20.21 -18.94 4.56
N ILE A 368 20.96 -18.03 5.21
CA ILE A 368 21.13 -18.03 6.67
C ILE A 368 19.78 -17.75 7.37
N MET A 369 18.97 -16.84 6.85
CA MET A 369 17.62 -16.60 7.37
C MET A 369 16.72 -17.83 7.20
N LEU A 370 16.79 -18.54 6.07
CA LEU A 370 16.04 -19.78 5.85
C LEU A 370 16.41 -20.86 6.89
N LEU A 371 17.67 -20.99 7.25
CA LEU A 371 18.10 -21.90 8.33
C LEU A 371 17.38 -21.54 9.65
N GLY A 372 17.31 -20.27 9.99
CA GLY A 372 16.59 -19.78 11.18
C GLY A 372 15.10 -20.09 11.15
N ILE A 373 14.43 -19.81 10.01
CA ILE A 373 13.00 -20.06 9.83
C ILE A 373 12.68 -21.56 9.88
N CYS A 374 13.45 -22.40 9.17
CA CYS A 374 13.29 -23.85 9.21
C CYS A 374 13.49 -24.40 10.63
N SER A 375 14.47 -23.86 11.36
CA SER A 375 14.71 -24.23 12.76
C SER A 375 13.54 -23.87 13.67
N ALA A 376 12.90 -22.71 13.46
CA ALA A 376 11.68 -22.32 14.19
C ALA A 376 10.50 -23.26 13.89
N CYS A 377 10.30 -23.65 12.62
CA CYS A 377 9.27 -24.61 12.23
C CYS A 377 9.50 -25.97 12.91
N VAL A 378 10.72 -26.48 12.87
CA VAL A 378 11.07 -27.76 13.51
C VAL A 378 10.94 -27.66 15.03
N LEU A 379 11.33 -26.52 15.63
CA LEU A 379 11.14 -26.29 17.07
C LEU A 379 9.66 -26.32 17.43
N TYR A 380 8.77 -25.64 16.67
CA TYR A 380 7.33 -25.70 16.87
C TYR A 380 6.81 -27.15 16.82
N ILE A 381 7.18 -27.89 15.79
CA ILE A 381 6.78 -29.30 15.66
C ILE A 381 7.24 -30.12 16.89
N SER A 382 8.45 -29.89 17.38
CA SER A 382 8.97 -30.60 18.57
C SER A 382 8.25 -30.20 19.87
N LEU A 383 7.72 -28.99 19.94
CA LEU A 383 6.92 -28.50 21.07
C LEU A 383 5.47 -29.01 21.04
N VAL A 384 4.95 -29.38 19.85
CA VAL A 384 3.65 -30.06 19.68
C VAL A 384 3.78 -31.58 19.84
N TYR A 385 4.88 -32.15 19.34
CA TYR A 385 5.16 -33.61 19.44
C TYR A 385 6.42 -33.86 20.27
N PRO A 386 6.31 -33.87 21.61
CA PRO A 386 7.46 -34.03 22.52
C PRO A 386 8.19 -35.36 22.39
N SER A 387 7.59 -36.38 21.75
CA SER A 387 8.21 -37.65 21.44
C SER A 387 9.22 -37.61 20.29
N LEU A 388 9.32 -36.48 19.57
CA LEU A 388 10.25 -36.29 18.46
C LEU A 388 11.69 -36.21 19.00
N SER A 389 12.49 -37.27 18.75
CA SER A 389 13.89 -37.30 19.21
C SER A 389 14.74 -36.19 18.55
N ASN A 390 15.80 -35.74 19.20
CA ASN A 390 16.70 -34.73 18.64
C ASN A 390 17.26 -35.14 17.26
N LYS A 391 17.59 -36.43 17.08
CA LYS A 391 18.07 -36.97 15.78
C LYS A 391 17.04 -36.73 14.66
N LYS A 392 15.75 -37.01 14.92
CA LYS A 392 14.67 -36.78 13.95
C LYS A 392 14.45 -35.27 13.69
N GLN A 393 14.62 -34.42 14.72
CA GLN A 393 14.55 -32.97 14.56
C GLN A 393 15.65 -32.46 13.61
N TYR A 394 16.89 -32.97 13.74
CA TYR A 394 17.99 -32.54 12.87
C TYR A 394 17.84 -33.05 11.42
N ILE A 395 17.33 -34.25 11.24
CA ILE A 395 17.01 -34.79 9.91
C ILE A 395 15.93 -33.91 9.25
N LEU A 396 14.87 -33.60 10.00
CA LEU A 396 13.78 -32.76 9.49
C LEU A 396 14.28 -31.35 9.14
N LEU A 397 15.16 -30.79 9.99
CA LEU A 397 15.79 -29.49 9.69
C LEU A 397 16.61 -29.55 8.41
N ALA A 398 17.45 -30.58 8.25
CA ALA A 398 18.29 -30.74 7.06
C ALA A 398 17.43 -30.85 5.77
N ILE A 399 16.36 -31.62 5.82
CA ILE A 399 15.43 -31.76 4.70
C ILE A 399 14.75 -30.43 4.36
N CYS A 400 14.14 -29.77 5.35
CA CYS A 400 13.47 -28.48 5.14
C CYS A 400 14.45 -27.42 4.63
N PHE A 401 15.66 -27.37 5.19
CA PHE A 401 16.69 -26.42 4.81
C PHE A 401 17.17 -26.63 3.37
N VAL A 402 17.46 -27.86 2.96
CA VAL A 402 17.88 -28.16 1.58
C VAL A 402 16.79 -27.81 0.58
N ILE A 403 15.55 -28.22 0.86
CA ILE A 403 14.40 -27.91 -0.02
C ILE A 403 14.21 -26.39 -0.20
N THR A 404 14.47 -25.59 0.83
CA THR A 404 14.29 -24.15 0.77
C THR A 404 15.52 -23.40 0.27
N ALA A 405 16.73 -23.82 0.65
CA ALA A 405 17.96 -23.13 0.31
C ALA A 405 18.37 -23.33 -1.16
N VAL A 406 18.23 -24.55 -1.70
CA VAL A 406 18.67 -24.86 -3.08
C VAL A 406 17.97 -23.97 -4.13
N PRO A 407 16.64 -23.80 -4.15
CA PRO A 407 16.00 -22.91 -5.13
C PRO A 407 16.45 -21.44 -5.00
N VAL A 408 16.74 -20.97 -3.79
CA VAL A 408 17.25 -19.61 -3.55
C VAL A 408 18.67 -19.45 -4.10
N LEU A 409 19.54 -20.44 -3.89
CA LEU A 409 20.92 -20.43 -4.39
C LEU A 409 21.00 -20.42 -5.92
N ILE A 410 20.06 -21.06 -6.62
CA ILE A 410 20.01 -21.08 -8.08
C ILE A 410 19.18 -19.95 -8.70
N GLY A 411 18.80 -18.93 -7.89
CA GLY A 411 18.06 -17.75 -8.37
C GLY A 411 16.57 -17.98 -8.65
N LYS A 412 16.01 -19.17 -8.33
CA LYS A 412 14.57 -19.49 -8.51
C LYS A 412 13.79 -19.48 -7.19
N GLY A 413 14.22 -18.66 -6.23
CA GLY A 413 13.75 -18.69 -4.85
C GLY A 413 12.57 -17.78 -4.51
N SER A 414 11.97 -17.03 -5.43
CA SER A 414 10.94 -16.01 -5.12
C SER A 414 9.75 -16.62 -4.34
N THR A 415 9.16 -17.71 -4.84
CA THR A 415 8.05 -18.39 -4.15
C THR A 415 8.48 -18.95 -2.79
N ILE A 416 9.69 -19.51 -2.69
CA ILE A 416 10.22 -20.05 -1.43
C ILE A 416 10.39 -18.94 -0.39
N ARG A 417 10.87 -17.78 -0.78
CA ARG A 417 10.99 -16.60 0.11
C ARG A 417 9.62 -16.20 0.67
N ILE A 418 8.58 -16.14 -0.18
CA ILE A 418 7.21 -15.84 0.26
C ILE A 418 6.69 -16.90 1.23
N MET A 419 6.91 -18.19 0.94
CA MET A 419 6.52 -19.30 1.83
C MET A 419 7.28 -19.27 3.17
N ALA A 420 8.56 -18.95 3.15
CA ALA A 420 9.38 -18.79 4.36
C ALA A 420 8.91 -17.58 5.20
N ALA A 421 8.60 -16.47 4.55
CA ALA A 421 8.00 -15.30 5.22
C ALA A 421 6.67 -15.65 5.88
N LEU A 422 5.81 -16.42 5.18
CA LEU A 422 4.56 -16.91 5.74
C LEU A 422 4.78 -17.82 6.94
N ALA A 423 5.75 -18.74 6.86
CA ALA A 423 6.12 -19.59 7.99
C ALA A 423 6.59 -18.76 9.19
N ALA A 424 7.49 -17.79 8.98
CA ALA A 424 7.96 -16.91 10.03
C ALA A 424 6.81 -16.12 10.68
N ALA A 425 5.94 -15.52 9.88
CA ALA A 425 4.81 -14.74 10.36
C ALA A 425 3.86 -15.51 11.27
N ASN A 426 3.75 -16.83 11.10
CA ASN A 426 2.81 -17.65 11.84
C ASN A 426 3.44 -18.41 13.01
N VAL A 427 4.67 -18.92 12.79
CA VAL A 427 5.31 -19.82 13.76
C VAL A 427 5.88 -19.04 14.95
N PHE A 428 6.47 -17.86 14.74
CA PHE A 428 7.07 -17.11 15.86
C PHE A 428 6.05 -16.59 16.86
N PRO A 429 4.91 -15.98 16.48
CA PRO A 429 3.85 -15.65 17.44
C PRO A 429 3.34 -16.87 18.22
N ALA A 430 3.21 -18.01 17.54
CA ALA A 430 2.81 -19.24 18.20
C ALA A 430 3.87 -19.72 19.20
N ILE A 431 5.16 -19.70 18.88
CA ILE A 431 6.25 -20.03 19.82
C ILE A 431 6.27 -19.03 20.99
N GLY A 432 6.07 -17.75 20.76
CA GLY A 432 5.95 -16.73 21.78
C GLY A 432 4.88 -17.07 22.80
N MET A 433 3.66 -17.36 22.32
CA MET A 433 2.54 -17.79 23.16
C MET A 433 2.83 -19.11 23.91
N ILE A 434 3.33 -20.11 23.18
CA ILE A 434 3.65 -21.45 23.75
C ILE A 434 4.70 -21.32 24.87
N SER A 435 5.70 -20.47 24.69
CA SER A 435 6.75 -20.25 25.69
C SER A 435 6.17 -19.78 27.03
N GLN A 436 5.16 -18.89 26.97
CA GLN A 436 4.48 -18.38 28.18
C GLN A 436 3.53 -19.42 28.78
N LEU A 437 2.83 -20.19 27.96
CA LEU A 437 2.02 -21.33 28.46
C LEU A 437 2.90 -22.37 29.18
N ASP A 438 4.12 -22.63 28.68
CA ASP A 438 5.07 -23.52 29.36
C ASP A 438 5.61 -22.92 30.67
N VAL A 439 5.85 -21.62 30.75
CA VAL A 439 6.23 -20.92 32.00
C VAL A 439 5.09 -21.01 33.03
N ILE A 440 3.85 -20.75 32.61
CA ILE A 440 2.64 -20.87 33.44
C ILE A 440 2.51 -22.29 33.98
N ARG A 441 2.67 -23.30 33.14
CA ARG A 441 2.57 -24.72 33.52
C ARG A 441 3.63 -25.14 34.52
N ARG A 442 4.85 -24.59 34.44
CA ARG A 442 5.91 -24.86 35.41
C ARG A 442 5.63 -24.26 36.80
N ASN A 443 4.97 -23.09 36.80
CA ASN A 443 4.63 -22.36 38.03
C ASN A 443 3.31 -22.80 38.68
N ARG A 444 2.88 -24.03 38.45
CA ARG A 444 1.60 -24.59 38.92
C ARG A 444 1.37 -24.62 40.44
N LEU A 445 2.47 -24.66 41.22
CA LEU A 445 2.44 -24.74 42.68
C LEU A 445 2.27 -23.38 43.36
N ILE A 446 2.30 -22.29 42.60
CA ILE A 446 2.17 -20.95 43.14
C ILE A 446 0.65 -20.70 43.33
N GLY A 447 0.23 -20.45 44.57
CA GLY A 447 -1.17 -20.12 44.89
C GLY A 447 -1.61 -18.77 44.36
N LYS A 448 -2.78 -18.26 44.82
CA LYS A 448 -3.30 -16.94 44.42
C LYS A 448 -2.25 -15.85 44.73
N LEU A 449 -1.75 -15.16 43.70
CA LEU A 449 -0.80 -14.08 43.86
C LEU A 449 -1.49 -12.78 44.29
N LYS A 450 -0.77 -11.97 45.09
CA LYS A 450 -1.14 -10.57 45.34
C LYS A 450 -0.99 -9.77 44.05
N PHE A 451 -1.59 -8.59 43.95
CA PHE A 451 -1.68 -7.78 42.77
C PHE A 451 -0.29 -7.45 42.14
N GLY A 452 0.64 -6.91 42.94
CA GLY A 452 1.96 -6.49 42.45
C GLY A 452 2.77 -7.63 41.79
N PRO A 453 3.02 -8.78 42.44
CA PRO A 453 3.67 -9.93 41.82
C PRO A 453 2.90 -10.49 40.59
N LEU A 454 1.56 -10.42 40.56
CA LEU A 454 0.76 -10.83 39.41
C LEU A 454 0.99 -9.89 38.23
N LEU A 455 0.95 -8.58 38.46
CA LEU A 455 1.22 -7.55 37.46
C LEU A 455 2.60 -7.74 36.84
N LEU A 456 3.64 -7.89 37.66
CA LEU A 456 5.02 -8.09 37.18
C LEU A 456 5.15 -9.34 36.32
N LYS A 457 4.49 -10.45 36.70
CA LYS A 457 4.48 -11.67 35.87
C LYS A 457 3.77 -11.47 34.55
N ALA A 458 2.64 -10.76 34.55
CA ALA A 458 1.87 -10.48 33.33
C ALA A 458 2.67 -9.60 32.36
N VAL A 459 3.29 -8.50 32.86
CA VAL A 459 4.14 -7.61 32.05
C VAL A 459 5.36 -8.35 31.51
N LYS A 460 6.06 -9.13 32.35
CA LYS A 460 7.20 -9.94 31.89
C LYS A 460 6.78 -10.94 30.80
N ALA A 461 5.63 -11.58 30.97
CA ALA A 461 5.15 -12.58 30.01
C ALA A 461 4.82 -11.96 28.65
N ILE A 462 4.12 -10.82 28.61
CA ILE A 462 3.78 -10.15 27.35
C ILE A 462 5.05 -9.63 26.64
N VAL A 463 6.01 -9.04 27.38
CA VAL A 463 7.26 -8.59 26.81
C VAL A 463 8.02 -9.77 26.17
N CYS A 464 8.16 -10.89 26.89
CA CYS A 464 8.83 -12.07 26.34
C CYS A 464 8.13 -12.63 25.09
N ALA A 465 6.79 -12.69 25.08
CA ALA A 465 6.03 -13.16 23.92
C ALA A 465 6.17 -12.20 22.74
N SER A 466 6.08 -10.89 22.99
CA SER A 466 6.20 -9.85 21.96
C SER A 466 7.60 -9.82 21.33
N VAL A 467 8.66 -10.01 22.11
CA VAL A 467 10.02 -10.13 21.58
C VAL A 467 10.14 -11.32 20.63
N VAL A 468 9.60 -12.49 20.99
CA VAL A 468 9.63 -13.67 20.10
C VAL A 468 8.78 -13.42 18.84
N SER A 469 7.63 -12.79 18.95
CA SER A 469 6.79 -12.43 17.80
C SER A 469 7.53 -11.46 16.87
N MET A 470 8.21 -10.46 17.44
CA MET A 470 9.01 -9.48 16.69
C MET A 470 10.19 -10.13 15.95
N MET A 471 10.79 -11.20 16.50
CA MET A 471 11.79 -11.98 15.74
C MET A 471 11.19 -12.50 14.43
N GLY A 472 9.95 -13.00 14.44
CA GLY A 472 9.22 -13.42 13.24
C GLY A 472 9.01 -12.29 12.25
N ALA A 473 8.71 -11.09 12.73
CA ALA A 473 8.58 -9.90 11.93
C ALA A 473 9.90 -9.52 11.23
N MET A 474 11.03 -9.59 11.96
CA MET A 474 12.35 -9.34 11.38
C MET A 474 12.70 -10.36 10.27
N PHE A 475 12.38 -11.64 10.47
CA PHE A 475 12.56 -12.64 9.43
C PHE A 475 11.69 -12.40 8.21
N LEU A 476 10.40 -12.09 8.39
CA LEU A 476 9.47 -11.80 7.30
C LEU A 476 9.97 -10.62 6.48
N SER A 477 10.24 -9.51 7.14
CA SER A 477 10.71 -8.28 6.52
C SER A 477 12.06 -8.49 5.83
N GLY A 478 13.04 -9.16 6.49
CA GLY A 478 14.37 -9.40 5.94
C GLY A 478 14.38 -10.30 4.71
N ILE A 479 13.62 -11.43 4.73
CA ILE A 479 13.63 -12.40 3.62
C ILE A 479 12.96 -11.87 2.35
N LEU A 480 12.03 -10.90 2.49
CA LEU A 480 11.33 -10.25 1.39
C LEU A 480 11.91 -8.87 1.03
N SER A 481 13.03 -8.45 1.68
CA SER A 481 13.63 -7.16 1.39
C SER A 481 14.24 -7.16 0.00
N ASP A 482 13.49 -6.61 -0.96
CA ASP A 482 13.97 -6.18 -2.25
C ASP A 482 13.08 -5.05 -2.81
N VAL A 483 13.57 -4.35 -3.84
CA VAL A 483 12.93 -3.17 -4.39
C VAL A 483 11.55 -3.47 -4.99
N GLU A 484 11.31 -4.67 -5.56
CA GLU A 484 9.99 -5.03 -6.09
C GLU A 484 8.93 -5.07 -4.98
N PHE A 485 9.30 -5.53 -3.78
CA PHE A 485 8.40 -5.50 -2.63
C PHE A 485 8.25 -4.10 -2.03
N PHE A 486 9.30 -3.26 -2.03
CA PHE A 486 9.21 -1.88 -1.54
C PHE A 486 8.30 -1.03 -2.41
N LEU A 487 8.38 -1.21 -3.73
CA LEU A 487 7.49 -0.60 -4.71
C LEU A 487 6.08 -1.25 -4.75
N GLU A 488 5.88 -2.41 -4.12
CA GLU A 488 4.65 -3.21 -4.20
C GLU A 488 4.33 -3.71 -5.62
N MET A 489 5.34 -3.85 -6.49
CA MET A 489 5.24 -4.58 -7.75
C MET A 489 5.03 -6.08 -7.47
N SER A 490 5.76 -6.58 -6.48
CA SER A 490 5.55 -7.90 -5.86
C SER A 490 4.88 -7.75 -4.50
N ILE A 491 3.88 -8.59 -4.20
CA ILE A 491 3.11 -8.51 -2.95
C ILE A 491 3.24 -9.80 -2.14
N PHE A 492 3.24 -9.67 -0.82
CA PHE A 492 3.15 -10.80 0.08
C PHE A 492 1.75 -11.41 0.05
N ARG A 493 1.63 -12.57 -0.64
CA ARG A 493 0.38 -13.33 -0.74
C ARG A 493 0.24 -14.26 0.46
N GLY A 494 -0.54 -13.89 1.45
CA GLY A 494 -0.72 -14.74 2.63
C GLY A 494 -1.25 -13.99 3.85
N ILE A 495 -1.49 -12.71 3.75
CA ILE A 495 -1.96 -11.85 4.84
C ILE A 495 -3.17 -12.43 5.56
N LYS A 496 -4.15 -13.00 4.83
CA LYS A 496 -5.33 -13.65 5.45
C LYS A 496 -4.98 -14.87 6.29
N LEU A 497 -3.95 -15.64 5.90
CA LEU A 497 -3.48 -16.79 6.66
C LEU A 497 -2.78 -16.39 7.96
N THR A 498 -2.10 -15.23 7.98
CA THR A 498 -1.43 -14.74 9.19
C THR A 498 -2.40 -14.35 10.31
N PHE A 499 -3.68 -14.17 10.00
CA PHE A 499 -4.71 -13.98 11.03
C PHE A 499 -5.19 -15.28 11.67
N VAL A 500 -5.28 -16.34 10.90
CA VAL A 500 -5.95 -17.59 11.32
C VAL A 500 -4.95 -18.64 11.78
N LEU A 501 -3.85 -18.78 11.07
CA LEU A 501 -2.90 -19.87 11.31
C LEU A 501 -2.22 -19.82 12.69
N PRO A 502 -1.77 -18.66 13.23
CA PRO A 502 -1.22 -18.61 14.59
C PRO A 502 -2.21 -19.08 15.65
N ILE A 503 -3.49 -18.75 15.47
CA ILE A 503 -4.57 -19.17 16.38
C ILE A 503 -4.68 -20.71 16.39
N ILE A 504 -4.70 -21.33 15.22
CA ILE A 504 -4.75 -22.78 15.08
C ILE A 504 -3.51 -23.43 15.71
N LEU A 505 -2.33 -22.88 15.42
CA LEU A 505 -1.07 -23.40 15.98
C LEU A 505 -1.05 -23.33 17.51
N VAL A 506 -1.51 -22.21 18.09
CA VAL A 506 -1.61 -22.08 19.56
C VAL A 506 -2.68 -22.98 20.14
N ALA A 507 -3.85 -23.13 19.50
CA ALA A 507 -4.90 -24.03 19.95
C ALA A 507 -4.42 -25.49 20.03
N ILE A 508 -3.73 -25.97 18.98
CA ILE A 508 -3.13 -27.30 18.96
C ILE A 508 -2.13 -27.47 20.11
N ALA A 509 -1.24 -26.50 20.28
CA ALA A 509 -0.23 -26.54 21.33
C ALA A 509 -0.82 -26.43 22.74
N PHE A 510 -1.93 -25.67 22.91
CA PHE A 510 -2.65 -25.56 24.16
C PHE A 510 -3.25 -26.91 24.57
N MET A 511 -3.96 -27.58 23.65
CA MET A 511 -4.55 -28.91 23.92
C MET A 511 -3.52 -30.00 24.28
N GLN A 512 -2.26 -29.84 23.85
CA GLN A 512 -1.17 -30.74 24.28
C GLN A 512 -0.69 -30.45 25.72
N ARG A 513 -1.04 -29.31 26.28
CA ARG A 513 -0.57 -28.83 27.59
C ARG A 513 -1.62 -28.82 28.67
N PHE A 514 -2.87 -28.60 28.30
CA PHE A 514 -3.99 -28.36 29.19
C PHE A 514 -5.23 -29.15 28.75
N ASP A 515 -6.02 -29.63 29.73
CA ASP A 515 -7.34 -30.17 29.49
C ASP A 515 -8.39 -29.03 29.54
N ILE A 516 -9.09 -28.79 28.43
CA ILE A 516 -10.09 -27.71 28.35
C ILE A 516 -11.36 -28.06 29.12
N PHE A 517 -11.69 -29.34 29.26
CA PHE A 517 -12.99 -29.84 29.75
C PHE A 517 -12.90 -30.75 30.96
N GLY A 518 -11.70 -31.01 31.48
CA GLY A 518 -11.48 -31.90 32.59
C GLY A 518 -11.29 -31.20 33.93
N ASP A 519 -11.49 -31.92 35.01
CA ASP A 519 -11.28 -31.44 36.39
C ASP A 519 -9.79 -31.13 36.68
N ASN A 520 -8.90 -31.77 35.98
CA ASN A 520 -7.47 -31.58 36.14
C ASN A 520 -6.81 -30.96 34.88
N LEU A 521 -6.76 -29.64 34.86
CA LEU A 521 -6.23 -28.83 33.76
C LEU A 521 -4.81 -29.23 33.26
N LEU A 522 -3.98 -29.79 34.17
CA LEU A 522 -2.55 -30.07 33.86
C LEU A 522 -2.30 -31.49 33.32
N THR A 523 -3.28 -32.33 33.27
CA THR A 523 -3.21 -33.70 32.76
C THR A 523 -4.11 -33.89 31.56
N PRO A 524 -3.74 -33.25 30.39
CA PRO A 524 -4.59 -33.34 29.22
C PRO A 524 -4.63 -34.77 28.70
N PRO A 525 -5.78 -35.28 28.28
CA PRO A 525 -5.91 -36.50 27.51
C PRO A 525 -5.23 -36.34 26.15
N ALA A 526 -5.06 -37.42 25.41
CA ALA A 526 -4.50 -37.35 24.09
C ALA A 526 -5.25 -36.34 23.19
N PHE A 527 -4.54 -35.62 22.32
CA PHE A 527 -5.14 -34.61 21.43
C PHE A 527 -6.39 -35.11 20.71
N LYS A 528 -6.34 -36.38 20.19
CA LYS A 528 -7.48 -37.00 19.54
C LYS A 528 -8.71 -37.16 20.45
N GLU A 529 -8.50 -37.42 21.72
CA GLU A 529 -9.61 -37.52 22.71
C GLU A 529 -10.22 -36.17 23.00
N GLN A 530 -9.41 -35.13 23.18
CA GLN A 530 -9.94 -33.78 23.37
C GLN A 530 -10.69 -33.32 22.11
N ALA A 531 -10.15 -33.53 20.91
CA ALA A 531 -10.82 -33.24 19.66
C ALA A 531 -12.15 -34.02 19.53
N LYS A 532 -12.18 -35.31 19.90
CA LYS A 532 -13.39 -36.12 19.91
C LYS A 532 -14.42 -35.62 20.94
N ARG A 533 -13.99 -35.16 22.13
CA ARG A 533 -14.86 -34.52 23.11
C ARG A 533 -15.51 -33.26 22.56
N ILE A 534 -14.72 -32.39 21.85
CA ILE A 534 -15.26 -31.18 21.22
C ILE A 534 -16.32 -31.53 20.18
N LEU A 535 -15.99 -32.50 19.29
CA LEU A 535 -16.91 -32.93 18.23
C LEU A 535 -18.22 -33.59 18.76
N ASN A 536 -18.14 -34.22 19.90
CA ASN A 536 -19.31 -34.92 20.54
C ASN A 536 -20.00 -34.08 21.61
N MET A 537 -19.65 -32.80 21.79
CA MET A 537 -20.34 -31.94 22.76
C MET A 537 -21.79 -31.69 22.35
N THR A 538 -22.69 -31.87 23.28
CA THR A 538 -24.07 -31.41 23.10
C THR A 538 -24.08 -29.87 23.10
N VAL A 539 -24.49 -29.29 21.98
CA VAL A 539 -24.54 -27.84 21.83
C VAL A 539 -25.88 -27.33 22.35
N SER A 540 -25.84 -26.56 23.44
CA SER A 540 -27.06 -25.87 23.90
C SER A 540 -27.40 -24.73 22.91
N VAL A 541 -28.69 -24.35 22.83
CA VAL A 541 -29.14 -23.21 22.01
C VAL A 541 -28.39 -21.94 22.37
N LYS A 542 -28.07 -21.71 23.63
CA LYS A 542 -27.26 -20.56 24.10
C LYS A 542 -25.84 -20.60 23.54
N ALA A 543 -25.22 -21.77 23.51
CA ALA A 543 -23.87 -21.94 22.92
C ALA A 543 -23.90 -21.75 21.39
N LEU A 544 -24.96 -22.20 20.71
CA LEU A 544 -25.13 -22.00 19.26
C LEU A 544 -25.29 -20.51 18.93
N VAL A 545 -26.08 -19.77 19.68
CA VAL A 545 -26.25 -18.32 19.56
C VAL A 545 -24.89 -17.60 19.79
N GLY A 546 -24.18 -17.99 20.87
CA GLY A 546 -22.86 -17.45 21.15
C GLY A 546 -21.84 -17.72 20.02
N PHE A 547 -21.87 -18.93 19.46
CA PHE A 547 -21.04 -19.31 18.29
C PHE A 547 -21.42 -18.51 17.05
N LEU A 548 -22.70 -18.31 16.77
CA LEU A 548 -23.17 -17.51 15.63
C LEU A 548 -22.70 -16.05 15.76
N ILE A 549 -22.82 -15.46 16.94
CA ILE A 549 -22.30 -14.10 17.22
C ILE A 549 -20.78 -14.06 17.00
N ALA A 550 -20.04 -15.01 17.55
CA ALA A 550 -18.60 -15.12 17.39
C ALA A 550 -18.19 -15.29 15.90
N MET A 551 -18.95 -16.06 15.13
CA MET A 551 -18.76 -16.25 13.70
C MET A 551 -19.01 -14.95 12.92
N ILE A 552 -20.08 -14.22 13.23
CA ILE A 552 -20.35 -12.89 12.62
C ILE A 552 -19.20 -11.93 12.92
N VAL A 553 -18.76 -11.86 14.18
CA VAL A 553 -17.60 -11.04 14.57
C VAL A 553 -16.33 -11.46 13.81
N ALA A 554 -16.09 -12.77 13.69
CA ALA A 554 -14.94 -13.28 12.94
C ALA A 554 -15.00 -12.93 11.44
N VAL A 555 -16.17 -13.06 10.80
CA VAL A 555 -16.40 -12.69 9.40
C VAL A 555 -16.17 -11.19 9.20
N ILE A 556 -16.69 -10.34 10.07
CA ILE A 556 -16.43 -8.90 10.05
C ILE A 556 -14.94 -8.62 10.23
N PHE A 557 -14.29 -9.29 11.17
CA PHE A 557 -12.88 -9.12 11.48
C PHE A 557 -12.00 -9.53 10.29
N ILE A 558 -12.25 -10.70 9.68
CA ILE A 558 -11.52 -11.19 8.51
C ILE A 558 -11.84 -10.36 7.26
N GLY A 559 -13.11 -9.96 7.08
CA GLY A 559 -13.54 -9.13 5.96
C GLY A 559 -12.95 -7.72 5.98
N ARG A 560 -12.67 -7.19 7.18
CA ARG A 560 -11.97 -5.90 7.38
C ARG A 560 -10.44 -6.03 7.33
N SER A 561 -9.92 -7.23 7.40
CA SER A 561 -8.49 -7.50 7.28
C SER A 561 -8.15 -7.72 5.81
N GLY A 562 -7.56 -6.74 5.17
CA GLY A 562 -7.19 -6.76 3.77
C GLY A 562 -7.75 -5.56 3.01
N HIS A 563 -7.31 -5.40 1.77
CA HIS A 563 -7.62 -4.24 0.94
C HIS A 563 -8.99 -4.30 0.24
N THR A 564 -9.82 -5.28 0.53
CA THR A 564 -11.18 -5.35 -0.01
C THR A 564 -12.14 -4.57 0.87
N ALA A 565 -12.65 -3.46 0.37
CA ALA A 565 -13.70 -2.66 0.99
C ALA A 565 -15.01 -3.43 1.05
N GLY A 566 -15.19 -4.27 2.08
CA GLY A 566 -16.39 -5.10 2.20
C GLY A 566 -17.34 -4.69 3.32
N VAL A 567 -16.83 -4.02 4.37
CA VAL A 567 -17.65 -3.69 5.55
C VAL A 567 -17.40 -2.24 5.98
N PRO A 568 -18.44 -1.39 6.03
CA PRO A 568 -18.30 0.01 6.44
C PRO A 568 -17.76 0.13 7.87
N VAL A 569 -16.92 1.15 8.09
CA VAL A 569 -16.32 1.42 9.41
C VAL A 569 -17.24 2.33 10.21
N PRO A 570 -17.60 1.98 11.47
CA PRO A 570 -18.42 2.85 12.33
C PRO A 570 -17.76 4.20 12.59
N GLY A 571 -18.55 5.28 12.67
CA GLY A 571 -18.06 6.64 12.87
C GLY A 571 -17.23 6.82 14.15
N ILE A 572 -17.55 6.08 15.22
CA ILE A 572 -16.75 6.09 16.46
C ILE A 572 -15.35 5.52 16.22
N GLU A 573 -15.24 4.44 15.45
CA GLU A 573 -13.94 3.85 15.10
C GLU A 573 -13.12 4.81 14.26
N LEU A 574 -13.72 5.55 13.32
CA LEU A 574 -13.04 6.56 12.53
C LEU A 574 -12.47 7.69 13.41
N LYS A 575 -13.22 8.16 14.41
CA LYS A 575 -12.75 9.17 15.36
C LYS A 575 -11.59 8.66 16.22
N ILE A 576 -11.66 7.41 16.69
CA ILE A 576 -10.58 6.79 17.46
C ILE A 576 -9.33 6.64 16.56
N ARG A 577 -9.50 6.23 15.31
CA ARG A 577 -8.40 6.12 14.35
C ARG A 577 -7.73 7.47 14.10
N ALA A 578 -8.51 8.52 13.85
CA ALA A 578 -7.99 9.88 13.66
C ALA A 578 -7.23 10.38 14.90
N PHE A 579 -7.77 10.15 16.11
CA PHE A 579 -7.06 10.48 17.35
C PHE A 579 -5.73 9.73 17.48
N LEU A 580 -5.71 8.43 17.20
CA LEU A 580 -4.48 7.64 17.28
C LEU A 580 -3.46 8.03 16.19
N GLU A 581 -3.91 8.48 15.00
CA GLU A 581 -3.04 9.00 13.94
C GLU A 581 -2.34 10.30 14.35
N GLN A 582 -3.05 11.16 15.07
CA GLN A 582 -2.48 12.42 15.59
C GLN A 582 -1.58 12.21 16.81
N ALA A 583 -1.88 11.23 17.65
CA ALA A 583 -1.18 10.98 18.91
C ALA A 583 0.14 10.18 18.76
N PHE A 584 0.29 9.41 17.68
CA PHE A 584 1.41 8.49 17.50
C PHE A 584 2.13 8.73 16.17
N TYR A 585 3.44 8.56 16.17
CA TYR A 585 4.26 8.55 14.95
C TYR A 585 3.77 7.49 13.95
N ALA A 586 3.46 6.29 14.43
CA ALA A 586 2.90 5.20 13.63
C ALA A 586 1.65 4.67 14.32
N ARG A 587 0.46 4.93 13.76
CA ARG A 587 -0.80 4.50 14.36
C ARG A 587 -0.81 3.01 14.68
N PRO A 588 -0.86 2.62 15.97
CA PRO A 588 -0.96 1.22 16.35
C PRO A 588 -2.34 0.65 15.99
N ARG A 589 -2.40 -0.65 15.77
CA ARG A 589 -3.64 -1.31 15.33
C ARG A 589 -4.62 -1.48 16.51
N SER A 590 -5.88 -1.07 16.32
CA SER A 590 -6.92 -1.16 17.35
C SER A 590 -7.06 -2.57 17.94
N LYS A 591 -6.90 -3.63 17.13
CA LYS A 591 -6.94 -5.03 17.58
C LYS A 591 -5.81 -5.41 18.55
N GLU A 592 -4.67 -4.73 18.46
CA GLU A 592 -3.54 -4.91 19.39
C GLU A 592 -3.83 -4.24 20.71
N ILE A 593 -4.20 -2.95 20.65
CA ILE A 593 -4.40 -2.11 21.84
C ILE A 593 -5.59 -2.55 22.67
N PHE A 594 -6.74 -2.81 22.03
CA PHE A 594 -7.99 -3.00 22.76
C PHE A 594 -8.41 -4.47 22.95
N ILE A 595 -7.82 -5.41 22.18
CA ILE A 595 -8.28 -6.81 22.19
C ILE A 595 -7.13 -7.75 22.58
N GLY A 596 -6.09 -7.87 21.75
CA GLY A 596 -5.11 -8.95 21.87
C GLY A 596 -4.20 -8.83 23.08
N HIS A 597 -3.53 -7.70 23.27
CA HIS A 597 -2.61 -7.52 24.39
C HIS A 597 -3.31 -7.38 25.74
N PRO A 598 -4.46 -6.68 25.88
CA PRO A 598 -5.25 -6.75 27.10
C PRO A 598 -5.68 -8.18 27.45
N ALA A 599 -6.15 -8.96 26.48
CA ALA A 599 -6.50 -10.36 26.72
C ALA A 599 -5.31 -11.19 27.19
N PHE A 600 -4.10 -10.89 26.70
CA PHE A 600 -2.86 -11.55 27.15
C PHE A 600 -2.61 -11.32 28.66
N ILE A 601 -2.72 -10.09 29.11
CA ILE A 601 -2.57 -9.73 30.54
C ILE A 601 -3.63 -10.43 31.40
N ILE A 602 -4.88 -10.44 30.94
CA ILE A 602 -5.99 -11.10 31.63
C ILE A 602 -5.82 -12.63 31.60
N MET A 603 -5.28 -13.20 30.55
CA MET A 603 -4.95 -14.63 30.46
C MET A 603 -4.02 -15.06 31.62
N ILE A 604 -3.00 -14.26 31.92
CA ILE A 604 -2.09 -14.52 33.05
C ILE A 604 -2.85 -14.43 34.38
N MET A 605 -3.74 -13.43 34.54
CA MET A 605 -4.60 -13.32 35.73
C MET A 605 -5.50 -14.53 35.85
N ALA A 606 -6.15 -14.97 34.78
CA ALA A 606 -7.09 -16.09 34.77
C ALA A 606 -6.43 -17.37 35.35
N TRP A 607 -5.18 -17.64 34.95
CA TRP A 607 -4.40 -18.76 35.48
C TRP A 607 -4.20 -18.65 37.01
N TYR A 608 -3.62 -17.54 37.47
CA TYR A 608 -3.29 -17.38 38.90
C TYR A 608 -4.52 -17.17 39.79
N ARG A 609 -5.67 -16.80 39.21
CA ARG A 609 -6.95 -16.70 39.90
C ARG A 609 -7.81 -17.97 39.79
N LYS A 610 -7.28 -19.00 39.10
CA LYS A 610 -7.95 -20.29 38.89
C LYS A 610 -9.32 -20.15 38.24
N TRP A 611 -9.40 -19.34 37.19
CA TRP A 611 -10.59 -19.22 36.37
C TRP A 611 -10.85 -20.52 35.59
N PRO A 612 -12.10 -20.77 35.14
CA PRO A 612 -12.42 -21.96 34.33
C PRO A 612 -11.47 -22.15 33.16
N ALA A 613 -11.11 -23.39 32.86
CA ALA A 613 -10.20 -23.77 31.81
C ALA A 613 -10.60 -23.23 30.42
N ALA A 614 -11.90 -23.23 30.13
CA ALA A 614 -12.47 -22.71 28.90
C ALA A 614 -12.19 -21.20 28.75
N ILE A 615 -12.32 -20.40 29.83
CA ILE A 615 -11.98 -18.96 29.77
C ILE A 615 -10.49 -18.76 29.55
N PHE A 616 -9.64 -19.53 30.20
CA PHE A 616 -8.18 -19.49 30.01
C PHE A 616 -7.81 -19.83 28.56
N PHE A 617 -8.49 -20.82 27.96
CA PHE A 617 -8.32 -21.18 26.56
C PHE A 617 -8.72 -20.03 25.63
N ILE A 618 -9.93 -19.50 25.79
CA ILE A 618 -10.44 -18.38 24.96
C ILE A 618 -9.51 -17.18 25.06
N LEU A 619 -9.08 -16.81 26.27
CA LEU A 619 -8.14 -15.70 26.45
C LEU A 619 -6.79 -15.96 25.78
N SER A 620 -6.31 -17.22 25.77
CA SER A 620 -5.08 -17.59 25.04
C SER A 620 -5.23 -17.42 23.53
N ILE A 621 -6.39 -17.75 22.97
CA ILE A 621 -6.72 -17.56 21.55
C ILE A 621 -6.79 -16.08 21.22
N VAL A 622 -7.52 -15.28 22.01
CA VAL A 622 -7.65 -13.83 21.79
C VAL A 622 -6.30 -13.13 21.95
N ALA A 623 -5.49 -13.52 22.92
CA ALA A 623 -4.12 -13.00 23.11
C ALA A 623 -3.23 -13.25 21.89
N THR A 624 -3.41 -14.38 21.20
CA THR A 624 -2.66 -14.72 19.98
C THR A 624 -2.96 -13.74 18.84
N ILE A 625 -4.16 -13.16 18.77
CA ILE A 625 -4.52 -12.14 17.77
C ILE A 625 -3.59 -10.93 17.88
N GLY A 626 -3.28 -10.46 19.09
CA GLY A 626 -2.35 -9.34 19.30
C GLY A 626 -0.94 -9.67 18.84
N GLN A 627 -0.45 -10.85 19.19
CA GLN A 627 0.90 -11.29 18.80
C GLN A 627 1.05 -11.50 17.28
N GLY A 628 0.05 -12.06 16.63
CA GLY A 628 0.02 -12.22 15.17
C GLY A 628 -0.09 -10.88 14.45
N SER A 629 -0.89 -9.96 14.97
CA SER A 629 -1.09 -8.63 14.39
C SER A 629 0.19 -7.79 14.35
N MET A 630 1.03 -7.87 15.39
CA MET A 630 2.35 -7.20 15.39
C MET A 630 3.21 -7.63 14.21
N VAL A 631 3.25 -8.93 13.92
CA VAL A 631 4.03 -9.47 12.79
C VAL A 631 3.41 -9.10 11.46
N GLU A 632 2.09 -9.11 11.38
CA GLU A 632 1.36 -8.75 10.16
C GLU A 632 1.62 -7.31 9.70
N THR A 633 1.97 -6.39 10.60
CA THR A 633 2.37 -5.03 10.23
C THR A 633 3.50 -5.02 9.22
N PHE A 634 4.45 -5.94 9.34
CA PHE A 634 5.59 -6.07 8.45
C PHE A 634 5.27 -6.79 7.12
N ALA A 635 4.07 -7.33 6.97
CA ALA A 635 3.61 -7.94 5.72
C ALA A 635 3.32 -6.89 4.62
N HIS A 636 3.10 -5.65 5.00
CA HIS A 636 2.98 -4.51 4.09
C HIS A 636 4.38 -3.96 3.78
N MET A 637 5.06 -4.59 2.82
CA MET A 637 6.47 -4.31 2.54
C MET A 637 6.75 -2.90 2.02
N ARG A 638 5.75 -2.20 1.49
CA ARG A 638 5.85 -0.79 1.10
C ARG A 638 6.00 0.17 2.29
N THR A 639 5.51 -0.24 3.49
CA THR A 639 5.67 0.59 4.70
C THR A 639 7.12 0.49 5.19
N PRO A 640 7.77 1.62 5.51
CA PRO A 640 9.13 1.61 6.02
C PRO A 640 9.29 0.69 7.23
N VAL A 641 10.41 -0.04 7.26
CA VAL A 641 10.63 -1.05 8.31
C VAL A 641 10.66 -0.44 9.70
N PHE A 642 11.23 0.76 9.83
CA PHE A 642 11.28 1.48 11.12
C PHE A 642 9.87 1.87 11.60
N MET A 643 9.01 2.37 10.69
CA MET A 643 7.62 2.68 11.03
C MET A 643 6.85 1.43 11.47
N SER A 644 7.05 0.30 10.78
CA SER A 644 6.45 -0.99 11.16
C SER A 644 6.91 -1.45 12.54
N LEU A 645 8.18 -1.21 12.88
CA LEU A 645 8.77 -1.53 14.19
C LEU A 645 8.12 -0.67 15.29
N MET A 646 8.03 0.64 15.08
CA MET A 646 7.40 1.57 16.03
C MET A 646 5.92 1.24 16.24
N ARG A 647 5.19 0.96 15.15
CA ARG A 647 3.79 0.55 15.22
C ARG A 647 3.57 -0.70 16.07
N GLY A 648 4.42 -1.72 15.90
CA GLY A 648 4.36 -2.95 16.69
C GLY A 648 4.72 -2.70 18.17
N PHE A 649 5.73 -1.86 18.42
CA PHE A 649 6.13 -1.48 19.78
C PHE A 649 5.02 -0.70 20.50
N ASP A 650 4.46 0.33 19.87
CA ASP A 650 3.37 1.12 20.42
C ASP A 650 2.12 0.28 20.69
N GLY A 651 1.77 -0.63 19.76
CA GLY A 651 0.69 -1.59 19.94
C GLY A 651 0.87 -2.48 21.16
N ALA A 652 2.07 -3.01 21.35
CA ALA A 652 2.39 -3.86 22.50
C ALA A 652 2.40 -3.06 23.83
N LEU A 653 3.03 -1.88 23.83
CA LEU A 653 3.14 -1.03 25.01
C LEU A 653 1.76 -0.58 25.51
N TRP A 654 1.00 0.08 24.64
CA TRP A 654 -0.30 0.63 25.03
C TRP A 654 -1.35 -0.46 25.26
N GLY A 655 -1.30 -1.55 24.51
CA GLY A 655 -2.14 -2.71 24.77
C GLY A 655 -1.83 -3.36 26.13
N ALA A 656 -0.55 -3.42 26.54
CA ALA A 656 -0.15 -3.87 27.86
C ALA A 656 -0.65 -2.91 28.97
N VAL A 657 -0.51 -1.59 28.76
CA VAL A 657 -1.02 -0.57 29.70
C VAL A 657 -2.52 -0.74 29.93
N ILE A 658 -3.31 -0.79 28.84
CA ILE A 658 -4.76 -1.00 28.93
C ILE A 658 -5.07 -2.33 29.63
N GLY A 659 -4.36 -3.40 29.27
CA GLY A 659 -4.51 -4.71 29.91
C GLY A 659 -4.23 -4.66 31.42
N CYS A 660 -3.23 -3.91 31.86
CA CYS A 660 -2.91 -3.71 33.28
C CYS A 660 -4.02 -2.93 34.01
N VAL A 661 -4.59 -1.91 33.36
CA VAL A 661 -5.73 -1.16 33.92
C VAL A 661 -6.96 -2.07 34.07
N VAL A 662 -7.31 -2.85 33.05
CA VAL A 662 -8.42 -3.80 33.10
C VAL A 662 -8.17 -4.87 34.15
N MET A 663 -6.93 -5.40 34.25
CA MET A 663 -6.57 -6.37 35.28
C MET A 663 -6.72 -5.76 36.69
N GLY A 664 -6.34 -4.48 36.88
CA GLY A 664 -6.53 -3.76 38.14
C GLY A 664 -8.02 -3.63 38.54
N ALA A 665 -8.85 -3.24 37.58
CA ALA A 665 -10.31 -3.13 37.78
C ALA A 665 -10.93 -4.48 38.12
N LEU A 666 -10.60 -5.56 37.43
CA LEU A 666 -11.05 -6.92 37.70
C LEU A 666 -10.55 -7.43 39.06
N TYR A 667 -9.33 -7.08 39.43
CA TYR A 667 -8.78 -7.45 40.74
C TYR A 667 -9.51 -6.76 41.87
N LEU A 668 -9.79 -5.45 41.72
CA LEU A 668 -10.55 -4.66 42.68
C LEU A 668 -11.98 -5.17 42.82
N TRP A 669 -12.66 -5.44 41.69
CA TRP A 669 -13.98 -6.06 41.69
C TRP A 669 -14.01 -7.36 42.49
N GLN A 670 -13.08 -8.30 42.22
CA GLN A 670 -13.02 -9.57 42.96
C GLN A 670 -12.77 -9.37 44.45
N TYR A 671 -11.98 -8.36 44.82
CA TYR A 671 -11.72 -8.01 46.21
C TYR A 671 -12.98 -7.53 46.92
N ILE A 672 -13.72 -6.59 46.30
CA ILE A 672 -14.96 -6.05 46.82
C ILE A 672 -16.04 -7.17 46.93
N ALA A 673 -16.22 -7.96 45.88
CA ALA A 673 -17.20 -9.06 45.89
C ALA A 673 -16.92 -10.06 47.03
N SER A 674 -15.64 -10.43 47.24
CA SER A 674 -15.23 -11.34 48.30
C SER A 674 -15.40 -10.75 49.71
N SER A 675 -15.31 -9.43 49.88
CA SER A 675 -15.54 -8.75 51.16
C SER A 675 -17.03 -8.69 51.50
N THR A 676 -17.87 -8.49 50.47
CA THR A 676 -19.34 -8.44 50.66
C THR A 676 -19.91 -9.81 51.03
N ASP A 677 -19.40 -10.91 50.45
CA ASP A 677 -19.81 -12.27 50.81
C ASP A 677 -19.40 -12.64 52.26
N ARG A 678 -18.22 -12.18 52.71
CA ARG A 678 -17.79 -12.35 54.10
C ARG A 678 -18.65 -11.58 55.08
N SER A 679 -19.08 -10.36 54.73
CA SER A 679 -19.96 -9.59 55.61
C SER A 679 -21.38 -10.20 55.74
N LYS A 680 -21.90 -10.84 54.69
CA LYS A 680 -23.16 -11.57 54.71
C LYS A 680 -23.07 -12.84 55.55
N SER A 681 -21.98 -13.60 55.43
CA SER A 681 -21.76 -14.82 56.23
C SER A 681 -21.45 -14.58 57.73
N LEU A 682 -21.16 -13.35 58.13
CA LEU A 682 -21.01 -12.92 59.52
C LEU A 682 -22.30 -12.39 60.14
N ASN A 683 -23.31 -12.08 59.29
CA ASN A 683 -24.62 -11.59 59.70
C ASN A 683 -25.73 -12.67 59.63
N GLU A 684 -25.42 -13.87 59.13
CA GLU A 684 -26.18 -15.10 59.25
C GLU A 684 -25.65 -15.96 60.45
#